data_e908dff1aa2d8218b133c3f9bdbd582a
#
_entry.id   e908dff1aa2d8218b133c3f9bdbd582a
#
_cell.length_a   1.000
_cell.length_b   1.000
_cell.length_c   1.000
_cell.angle_alpha   90.00
_cell.angle_beta   90.00
_cell.angle_gamma   90.00
#
_symmetry.space_group_name_H-M   'P 1'
#
loop_
_entity.id
_entity.type
_entity.pdbx_description
1 polymer ?
#
loop_
_entity_poly.entity_id
_entity_poly.type
_entity_poly.pdbx_seq_one_letter_code
_entity_poly.pdbx_strand_id
1 'polypeptide(L)'
;MSSKNSDPSNAGNKYSNSIIKRPRYRIWRMLVGILAGLFLFILAGGGLFAWIKYEGAVQDLPTVEGLKNYAPPVMSRIYANNDRVMAELASERRLFVPITLIPDRVKNAFISTEDKNFYSHGGIDPLAIVRAVVQDMFRKTSGKRLVGASTITQQVARNMLLNNKRNLNRKIKEAILAIRIEQSLTKDQILEIYLNEIYLGDGAYGVAAAAQTYFHKNLDQLTVAEAAYLGGLPKSPYNYDLYHHPKAGLERRNFVLSRMVETGAISKEVLKQAMDEPLQVTQSVIRRGPLAGTQWFSEAVRRDLIDRYGMDKTMQGGLEVHTSLDLKNQNLATRLMQQALMKYDRQHGWRGAINHLNIEDGKEWSDLLARQKNPAGILDAWRVAIVLNSSTGKVGWLENKNEKLALLENKDVSWTKRSSHPLKMGDVVLIEPLADNGKVALRQVPLIEGALISVDVQTGRVLSMFGGWSFVESQFNRATQAQRQPGSSFKPIAYLAGMEQNIPPSQIFMDSPFSAGSWHPNNYEKTFWGPTALHNGLRYSRNLVTIRLAAQVGMNAISNLAIALGEVDSMPKVLPAVLGAVETTVFRHAGAYASIAAEGLLTKPTLIDYIQDRNGKVIWHSDVLKLEHSEDPDRLPLIIDHRKRVASAQSSYQIITMMEDVMKRGTGMSAARGIDRPLAGKTGTSQDFNDAWFAGFSPDVVTVVWFGFDQPKTLGKGMSGAVVAAPVWNEFMKNILANRPKLDFAKPEGVFLASYDTSKGSVTDAFKEGQTPGISINLNKGAATGELTAQDTGAENIPDSEESMDSNEGIVSPSNEGSEKKIGEKTGQSSSSGEGEDIGMGGLY
;
A
#
# COMPACT_ATOMS: atom_id res chain seq x y z
N MET A 1 34.62 12.11 -126.97
CA MET A 1 33.95 11.25 -128.05
C MET A 1 32.54 10.96 -127.46
N SER A 2 31.60 11.58 -128.10
CA SER A 2 30.50 11.14 -128.90
C SER A 2 29.43 10.50 -128.08
N SER A 3 28.25 10.86 -128.11
CA SER A 3 27.27 11.60 -128.92
C SER A 3 25.93 10.92 -128.71
N LYS A 4 24.95 11.72 -128.50
CA LYS A 4 23.71 11.96 -129.30
C LYS A 4 22.44 11.30 -128.71
N ASN A 5 21.54 12.16 -128.44
CA ASN A 5 20.20 12.39 -129.04
C ASN A 5 19.19 11.27 -128.81
N SER A 6 17.94 11.55 -128.59
CA SER A 6 16.99 12.56 -128.98
C SER A 6 15.66 12.34 -128.27
N ASP A 7 14.95 13.45 -128.15
CA ASP A 7 13.52 13.63 -127.81
C ASP A 7 12.58 13.00 -128.90
N PRO A 8 11.19 12.98 -128.84
CA PRO A 8 10.24 13.67 -127.89
C PRO A 8 8.90 12.89 -127.63
N SER A 9 8.15 13.57 -126.89
CA SER A 9 6.63 13.63 -126.93
C SER A 9 5.75 12.63 -126.18
N ASN A 10 4.95 13.15 -125.46
CA ASN A 10 3.50 13.34 -125.43
C ASN A 10 2.84 13.00 -124.14
N ALA A 11 2.17 13.96 -123.50
CA ALA A 11 0.92 14.11 -122.92
C ALA A 11 0.26 12.96 -122.08
N GLY A 12 -0.09 13.23 -120.93
CA GLY A 12 -1.03 12.44 -120.14
C GLY A 12 -1.19 12.94 -118.71
N ASN A 13 -2.09 13.88 -118.56
CA ASN A 13 -2.62 14.34 -117.29
C ASN A 13 -3.14 13.23 -116.40
N LYS A 14 -2.70 13.12 -115.12
CA LYS A 14 -3.45 12.50 -114.00
C LYS A 14 -3.04 13.10 -112.62
N TYR A 15 -3.97 13.80 -111.99
CA TYR A 15 -3.92 14.24 -110.65
C TYR A 15 -3.58 13.10 -109.71
N SER A 16 -2.53 13.27 -108.89
CA SER A 16 -2.22 12.38 -107.72
C SER A 16 -2.10 13.25 -106.52
N ASN A 17 -3.05 13.02 -105.59
CA ASN A 17 -3.11 13.60 -104.21
C ASN A 17 -1.83 13.34 -103.49
N SER A 18 -1.02 14.34 -103.15
CA SER A 18 0.08 14.27 -102.25
C SER A 18 -0.49 14.43 -100.84
N ILE A 19 -0.65 13.25 -100.11
CA ILE A 19 -0.90 13.20 -98.65
C ILE A 19 0.39 13.73 -97.91
N ILE A 20 0.26 14.93 -97.40
CA ILE A 20 1.26 15.55 -96.51
C ILE A 20 1.33 14.71 -95.24
N LYS A 21 2.38 13.88 -95.09
CA LYS A 21 2.73 13.24 -93.75
C LYS A 21 3.05 14.36 -92.79
N ARG A 22 2.07 14.79 -91.93
CA ARG A 22 2.33 15.58 -90.69
C ARG A 22 3.26 14.84 -89.81
N PRO A 23 4.36 15.45 -89.24
CA PRO A 23 5.32 14.74 -88.43
C PRO A 23 4.66 14.29 -87.10
N ARG A 24 4.70 13.00 -86.80
CA ARG A 24 4.29 12.36 -85.53
C ARG A 24 4.94 13.01 -84.28
N TYR A 25 5.94 13.85 -84.49
CA TYR A 25 6.72 14.57 -83.50
C TYR A 25 5.91 15.65 -82.75
N ARG A 26 4.89 16.28 -83.38
CA ARG A 26 4.03 17.27 -82.72
C ARG A 26 3.07 16.64 -81.71
N ILE A 27 2.50 15.48 -82.02
CA ILE A 27 1.59 14.77 -81.17
C ILE A 27 2.37 14.20 -79.92
N TRP A 28 3.60 13.72 -80.11
CA TRP A 28 4.45 13.22 -79.05
C TRP A 28 4.86 14.36 -78.09
N ARG A 29 5.19 15.54 -78.64
CA ARG A 29 5.46 16.74 -77.78
C ARG A 29 4.23 17.23 -77.02
N MET A 30 3.04 17.14 -77.63
CA MET A 30 1.79 17.45 -76.90
C MET A 30 1.50 16.42 -75.82
N LEU A 31 1.68 15.13 -76.04
CA LEU A 31 1.51 14.10 -75.03
C LEU A 31 2.53 14.23 -73.91
N VAL A 32 3.79 14.47 -74.17
CA VAL A 32 4.82 14.75 -73.14
C VAL A 32 4.49 16.03 -72.41
N GLY A 33 3.99 17.09 -73.02
CA GLY A 33 3.54 18.33 -72.41
C GLY A 33 2.34 18.11 -71.51
N ILE A 34 1.35 17.31 -71.93
CA ILE A 34 0.19 16.93 -71.06
C ILE A 34 0.62 16.08 -69.90
N LEU A 35 1.49 15.08 -70.13
CA LEU A 35 2.03 14.26 -69.02
C LEU A 35 2.87 15.07 -68.03
N ALA A 36 3.69 15.99 -68.47
CA ALA A 36 4.46 16.91 -67.64
C ALA A 36 3.53 17.89 -66.89
N GLY A 37 2.47 18.41 -67.54
CA GLY A 37 1.45 19.23 -66.95
C GLY A 37 0.65 18.48 -65.84
N LEU A 38 0.26 17.24 -66.13
CA LEU A 38 -0.41 16.35 -65.19
C LEU A 38 0.51 16.00 -63.99
N PHE A 39 1.78 15.75 -64.27
CA PHE A 39 2.78 15.51 -63.25
C PHE A 39 2.98 16.72 -62.32
N LEU A 40 3.10 17.93 -62.91
CA LEU A 40 3.18 19.18 -62.15
C LEU A 40 1.90 19.49 -61.39
N PHE A 41 0.72 19.19 -61.96
CA PHE A 41 -0.56 19.34 -61.25
C PHE A 41 -0.68 18.39 -60.09
N ILE A 42 -0.24 17.12 -60.22
CA ILE A 42 -0.18 16.15 -59.15
C ILE A 42 0.82 16.60 -58.08
N LEU A 43 1.99 17.12 -58.46
CA LEU A 43 2.97 17.69 -57.54
C LEU A 43 2.43 18.93 -56.79
N ALA A 44 1.75 19.85 -57.51
CA ALA A 44 1.16 21.03 -56.89
C ALA A 44 -0.02 20.66 -55.96
N GLY A 45 -0.91 19.76 -56.39
CA GLY A 45 -2.01 19.24 -55.58
C GLY A 45 -1.52 18.45 -54.38
N GLY A 46 -0.49 17.63 -54.56
CA GLY A 46 0.18 16.91 -53.51
C GLY A 46 0.88 17.85 -52.50
N GLY A 47 1.53 18.91 -53.02
CA GLY A 47 2.14 19.95 -52.20
C GLY A 47 1.12 20.75 -51.37
N LEU A 48 0.00 21.14 -51.97
CA LEU A 48 -1.08 21.84 -51.29
C LEU A 48 -1.75 20.95 -50.23
N PHE A 49 -1.98 19.68 -50.56
CA PHE A 49 -2.52 18.71 -49.58
C PHE A 49 -1.54 18.49 -48.43
N ALA A 50 -0.25 18.38 -48.73
CA ALA A 50 0.79 18.27 -47.69
C ALA A 50 0.85 19.54 -46.84
N TRP A 51 0.71 20.73 -47.44
CA TRP A 51 0.66 22.00 -46.73
C TRP A 51 -0.54 22.09 -45.79
N ILE A 52 -1.74 21.77 -46.23
CA ILE A 52 -2.97 21.77 -45.39
C ILE A 52 -2.82 20.79 -44.26
N LYS A 53 -2.29 19.60 -44.52
CA LYS A 53 -2.05 18.59 -43.46
C LYS A 53 -0.95 19.01 -42.47
N TYR A 54 0.07 19.71 -42.97
CA TYR A 54 1.13 20.28 -42.11
C TYR A 54 0.58 21.38 -41.20
N GLU A 55 -0.19 22.33 -41.75
CA GLU A 55 -0.74 23.44 -40.99
C GLU A 55 -1.70 22.97 -39.89
N GLY A 56 -2.62 22.06 -40.20
CA GLY A 56 -3.50 21.40 -39.21
C GLY A 56 -2.77 20.50 -38.24
N ALA A 57 -1.57 20.03 -38.54
CA ALA A 57 -0.76 19.27 -37.60
C ALA A 57 0.04 20.17 -36.64
N VAL A 58 0.45 21.36 -37.10
CA VAL A 58 1.31 22.29 -36.33
C VAL A 58 0.54 23.06 -35.25
N GLN A 59 -0.76 23.37 -35.47
CA GLN A 59 -1.58 24.13 -34.52
C GLN A 59 -1.74 23.48 -33.14
N ASP A 60 -1.74 22.13 -33.07
CA ASP A 60 -1.91 21.35 -31.84
C ASP A 60 -0.63 20.64 -31.39
N LEU A 61 0.56 21.11 -31.74
CA LEU A 61 1.79 20.44 -31.33
C LEU A 61 2.20 20.85 -29.90
N PRO A 62 2.50 19.89 -29.03
CA PRO A 62 3.07 20.17 -27.73
C PRO A 62 4.46 20.84 -27.86
N THR A 63 4.81 21.62 -26.86
CA THR A 63 6.12 22.28 -26.78
C THR A 63 7.22 21.26 -26.48
N VAL A 64 8.38 21.44 -27.08
CA VAL A 64 9.56 20.56 -26.88
C VAL A 64 10.39 21.02 -25.68
N GLU A 65 10.13 22.24 -25.17
CA GLU A 65 10.89 22.83 -24.07
C GLU A 65 10.86 22.00 -22.77
N GLY A 66 9.73 21.32 -22.51
CA GLY A 66 9.61 20.38 -21.39
C GLY A 66 10.63 19.23 -21.42
N LEU A 67 11.15 18.86 -22.60
CA LEU A 67 12.17 17.82 -22.73
C LEU A 67 13.58 18.29 -22.34
N LYS A 68 13.87 19.61 -22.37
CA LYS A 68 15.17 20.15 -21.91
C LYS A 68 15.37 19.95 -20.41
N ASN A 69 14.28 20.05 -19.64
CA ASN A 69 14.25 19.84 -18.19
C ASN A 69 13.56 18.53 -17.84
N TYR A 70 13.64 17.58 -18.76
CA TYR A 70 13.00 16.29 -18.56
C TYR A 70 13.55 15.60 -17.33
N ALA A 71 12.70 15.48 -16.32
CA ALA A 71 12.96 14.69 -15.13
C ALA A 71 12.17 13.38 -15.26
N PRO A 72 12.83 12.26 -15.57
CA PRO A 72 12.12 10.99 -15.75
C PRO A 72 11.36 10.64 -14.47
N PRO A 73 10.19 9.99 -14.58
CA PRO A 73 9.53 9.39 -13.43
C PRO A 73 10.49 8.43 -12.72
N VAL A 74 10.69 8.63 -11.43
CA VAL A 74 11.51 7.76 -10.59
C VAL A 74 10.62 7.18 -9.51
N MET A 75 10.69 5.88 -9.31
CA MET A 75 9.96 5.23 -8.23
C MET A 75 10.34 5.82 -6.88
N SER A 76 9.36 5.99 -6.00
CA SER A 76 9.64 6.35 -4.62
C SER A 76 9.85 5.10 -3.76
N ARG A 77 10.64 5.23 -2.69
CA ARG A 77 10.96 4.11 -1.81
C ARG A 77 10.63 4.43 -0.37
N ILE A 78 10.15 3.42 0.33
CA ILE A 78 9.89 3.49 1.77
C ILE A 78 10.93 2.62 2.46
N TYR A 79 11.64 3.21 3.42
CA TYR A 79 12.69 2.54 4.20
C TYR A 79 12.25 2.35 5.66
N ALA A 80 12.65 1.24 6.26
CA ALA A 80 12.57 1.03 7.70
C ALA A 80 13.64 1.86 8.42
N ASN A 81 13.61 1.89 9.75
CA ASN A 81 14.54 2.62 10.60
C ASN A 81 16.02 2.20 10.46
N ASN A 82 16.29 1.08 9.80
CA ASN A 82 17.63 0.55 9.50
C ASN A 82 17.98 0.64 8.01
N ASP A 83 17.38 1.55 7.27
CA ASP A 83 17.57 1.82 5.85
C ASP A 83 17.27 0.65 4.91
N ARG A 84 16.60 -0.40 5.42
CA ARG A 84 16.13 -1.50 4.57
C ARG A 84 14.87 -1.08 3.82
N VAL A 85 14.87 -1.27 2.50
CA VAL A 85 13.69 -1.01 1.67
C VAL A 85 12.53 -1.90 2.11
N MET A 86 11.41 -1.29 2.47
CA MET A 86 10.16 -1.95 2.81
C MET A 86 9.22 -2.05 1.64
N ALA A 87 9.10 -0.98 0.87
CA ALA A 87 8.22 -0.93 -0.30
C ALA A 87 8.78 0.01 -1.37
N GLU A 88 8.46 -0.32 -2.61
CA GLU A 88 8.70 0.53 -3.78
C GLU A 88 7.34 1.01 -4.29
N LEU A 89 7.17 2.33 -4.37
CA LEU A 89 5.96 2.98 -4.85
C LEU A 89 6.19 3.40 -6.30
N ALA A 90 5.56 2.71 -7.24
CA ALA A 90 5.65 3.03 -8.65
C ALA A 90 4.37 2.61 -9.38
N SER A 91 3.89 3.44 -10.31
CA SER A 91 2.92 3.03 -11.31
C SER A 91 3.58 2.16 -12.39
N GLU A 92 4.89 2.38 -12.63
CA GLU A 92 5.73 1.72 -13.62
C GLU A 92 7.13 1.56 -13.06
N ARG A 93 7.79 0.43 -13.36
CA ARG A 93 9.19 0.22 -12.91
C ARG A 93 10.12 1.01 -13.81
N ARG A 94 10.71 2.07 -13.28
CA ARG A 94 11.71 2.91 -13.96
C ARG A 94 12.91 3.13 -13.05
N LEU A 95 14.10 2.88 -13.60
CA LEU A 95 15.38 3.22 -12.98
C LEU A 95 16.11 4.14 -13.95
N PHE A 96 16.23 5.41 -13.62
CA PHE A 96 16.95 6.35 -14.46
C PHE A 96 18.47 6.11 -14.38
N VAL A 97 19.12 6.07 -15.54
CA VAL A 97 20.56 5.96 -15.67
C VAL A 97 21.05 7.02 -16.66
N PRO A 98 21.98 7.91 -16.26
CA PRO A 98 22.61 8.85 -17.18
C PRO A 98 23.28 8.13 -18.35
N ILE A 99 23.26 8.76 -19.54
CA ILE A 99 23.81 8.14 -20.76
C ILE A 99 25.29 7.74 -20.62
N THR A 100 26.03 8.49 -19.81
CA THR A 100 27.46 8.24 -19.52
C THR A 100 27.68 6.93 -18.74
N LEU A 101 26.69 6.46 -18.00
CA LEU A 101 26.72 5.21 -17.22
C LEU A 101 26.07 4.02 -17.96
N ILE A 102 25.47 4.27 -19.13
CA ILE A 102 24.93 3.19 -19.96
C ILE A 102 26.05 2.60 -20.82
N PRO A 103 26.40 1.30 -20.69
CA PRO A 103 27.48 0.70 -21.45
C PRO A 103 27.23 0.72 -22.96
N ASP A 104 28.29 0.86 -23.76
CA ASP A 104 28.20 0.94 -25.23
C ASP A 104 27.54 -0.30 -25.85
N ARG A 105 27.74 -1.49 -25.27
CA ARG A 105 27.07 -2.72 -25.75
C ARG A 105 25.55 -2.63 -25.66
N VAL A 106 25.02 -1.90 -24.66
CA VAL A 106 23.57 -1.67 -24.52
C VAL A 106 23.13 -0.61 -25.54
N LYS A 107 23.78 0.56 -25.60
CA LYS A 107 23.47 1.62 -26.58
C LYS A 107 23.47 1.07 -28.00
N ASN A 108 24.51 0.35 -28.35
CA ASN A 108 24.69 -0.20 -29.69
C ASN A 108 23.66 -1.28 -30.05
N ALA A 109 23.17 -2.09 -29.11
CA ALA A 109 22.12 -3.04 -29.36
C ALA A 109 20.80 -2.37 -29.82
N PHE A 110 20.44 -1.26 -29.18
CA PHE A 110 19.24 -0.49 -29.55
C PHE A 110 19.46 0.30 -30.85
N ILE A 111 20.58 1.02 -31.00
CA ILE A 111 20.89 1.79 -32.20
C ILE A 111 20.96 0.89 -33.45
N SER A 112 21.68 -0.22 -33.38
CA SER A 112 21.81 -1.14 -34.51
C SER A 112 20.49 -1.74 -34.97
N THR A 113 19.53 -1.88 -34.05
CA THR A 113 18.24 -2.51 -34.32
C THR A 113 17.18 -1.53 -34.73
N GLU A 114 17.08 -0.41 -34.04
CA GLU A 114 15.99 0.54 -34.21
C GLU A 114 16.34 1.67 -35.18
N ASP A 115 17.60 2.14 -35.16
CA ASP A 115 18.01 3.33 -35.90
C ASP A 115 19.54 3.36 -36.19
N LYS A 116 20.01 2.56 -37.16
CA LYS A 116 21.43 2.42 -37.40
C LYS A 116 22.15 3.71 -37.80
N ASN A 117 21.42 4.70 -38.32
CA ASN A 117 21.95 5.99 -38.77
C ASN A 117 21.68 7.11 -37.72
N PHE A 118 21.36 6.74 -36.47
CA PHE A 118 20.90 7.67 -35.43
C PHE A 118 21.76 8.93 -35.32
N TYR A 119 23.09 8.78 -35.30
CA TYR A 119 24.00 9.91 -35.15
C TYR A 119 24.18 10.75 -36.40
N SER A 120 23.68 10.34 -37.59
CA SER A 120 23.92 10.97 -38.88
C SER A 120 22.75 11.74 -39.48
N HIS A 121 21.51 11.53 -38.96
CA HIS A 121 20.31 12.23 -39.47
C HIS A 121 19.77 13.25 -38.46
N GLY A 122 18.95 14.21 -38.94
CA GLY A 122 18.30 15.26 -38.12
C GLY A 122 16.87 14.93 -37.72
N GLY A 123 16.64 13.80 -37.05
CA GLY A 123 15.32 13.36 -36.52
C GLY A 123 14.54 12.45 -37.46
N ILE A 124 14.74 12.51 -38.74
CA ILE A 124 14.14 11.65 -39.76
C ILE A 124 15.25 11.07 -40.62
N ASP A 125 15.16 9.80 -41.00
CA ASP A 125 16.03 9.16 -42.00
C ASP A 125 15.29 9.01 -43.32
N PRO A 126 15.44 9.96 -44.30
CA PRO A 126 14.76 9.91 -45.58
C PRO A 126 15.13 8.67 -46.40
N LEU A 127 16.36 8.20 -46.30
CA LEU A 127 16.83 7.03 -47.03
C LEU A 127 16.22 5.73 -46.52
N ALA A 128 16.02 5.67 -45.20
CA ALA A 128 15.31 4.53 -44.59
C ALA A 128 13.83 4.50 -45.00
N ILE A 129 13.17 5.68 -45.07
CA ILE A 129 11.80 5.79 -45.53
C ILE A 129 11.66 5.30 -46.99
N VAL A 130 12.51 5.79 -47.91
CA VAL A 130 12.50 5.36 -49.32
C VAL A 130 12.75 3.84 -49.41
N ARG A 131 13.71 3.33 -48.69
CA ARG A 131 14.01 1.90 -48.64
C ARG A 131 12.83 1.07 -48.13
N ALA A 132 12.13 1.54 -47.08
CA ALA A 132 10.96 0.87 -46.54
C ALA A 132 9.81 0.85 -47.57
N VAL A 133 9.54 1.96 -48.23
CA VAL A 133 8.50 2.08 -49.30
C VAL A 133 8.79 1.10 -50.43
N VAL A 134 10.03 1.07 -50.92
CA VAL A 134 10.44 0.15 -51.96
C VAL A 134 10.29 -1.31 -51.54
N GLN A 135 10.75 -1.66 -50.36
CA GLN A 135 10.59 -3.02 -49.79
C GLN A 135 9.12 -3.41 -49.60
N ASP A 136 8.26 -2.46 -49.18
CA ASP A 136 6.84 -2.70 -49.00
C ASP A 136 6.11 -2.88 -50.32
N MET A 137 6.52 -2.17 -51.40
CA MET A 137 6.00 -2.41 -52.75
C MET A 137 6.25 -3.87 -53.22
N PHE A 138 7.45 -4.40 -52.96
CA PHE A 138 7.77 -5.79 -53.30
C PHE A 138 7.17 -6.82 -52.36
N ARG A 139 6.82 -6.44 -51.10
CA ARG A 139 6.22 -7.32 -50.09
C ARG A 139 4.70 -7.40 -50.13
N LYS A 140 4.00 -6.39 -50.70
CA LYS A 140 2.53 -6.42 -50.86
C LYS A 140 2.05 -7.68 -51.58
N THR A 141 2.88 -8.26 -52.42
CA THR A 141 2.63 -9.55 -53.13
C THR A 141 2.72 -10.78 -52.22
N SER A 142 3.27 -10.69 -51.02
CA SER A 142 3.53 -11.85 -50.11
C SER A 142 2.76 -11.82 -48.80
N GLY A 143 1.82 -10.91 -48.54
CA GLY A 143 0.98 -10.86 -47.31
C GLY A 143 1.74 -10.58 -46.01
N LYS A 144 3.00 -10.12 -46.05
CA LYS A 144 3.82 -9.83 -44.87
C LYS A 144 3.63 -8.39 -44.38
N ARG A 145 3.72 -8.18 -43.05
CA ARG A 145 3.57 -6.87 -42.42
C ARG A 145 4.60 -5.85 -42.93
N LEU A 146 4.17 -4.57 -43.05
CA LEU A 146 4.97 -3.43 -43.45
C LEU A 146 6.23 -3.25 -42.58
N VAL A 147 7.34 -2.82 -43.22
CA VAL A 147 8.59 -2.55 -42.50
C VAL A 147 8.53 -1.15 -41.87
N GLY A 148 8.77 -1.08 -40.54
CA GLY A 148 8.83 0.19 -39.81
C GLY A 148 10.13 0.96 -40.13
N ALA A 149 10.03 2.24 -40.49
CA ALA A 149 11.15 3.14 -40.74
C ALA A 149 11.10 4.36 -39.79
N SER A 150 10.75 4.12 -38.52
CA SER A 150 10.70 5.19 -37.50
C SER A 150 12.05 5.28 -36.81
N THR A 151 12.59 6.49 -36.71
CA THR A 151 13.84 6.77 -35.98
C THR A 151 13.64 6.72 -34.45
N ILE A 152 14.72 6.63 -33.67
CA ILE A 152 14.71 6.74 -32.19
C ILE A 152 14.06 8.07 -31.80
N THR A 153 14.42 9.19 -32.45
CA THR A 153 13.86 10.51 -32.17
C THR A 153 12.35 10.57 -32.40
N GLN A 154 11.84 9.91 -33.44
CA GLN A 154 10.40 9.78 -33.69
C GLN A 154 9.72 8.93 -32.61
N GLN A 155 10.41 7.92 -32.08
CA GLN A 155 9.88 7.12 -30.98
C GLN A 155 9.83 7.92 -29.68
N VAL A 156 10.82 8.76 -29.38
CA VAL A 156 10.79 9.71 -28.27
C VAL A 156 9.61 10.67 -28.43
N ALA A 157 9.46 11.31 -29.60
CA ALA A 157 8.33 12.19 -29.89
C ALA A 157 6.98 11.51 -29.65
N ARG A 158 6.83 10.26 -30.10
CA ARG A 158 5.62 9.47 -29.93
C ARG A 158 5.33 9.15 -28.46
N ASN A 159 6.32 8.67 -27.72
CA ASN A 159 6.13 8.17 -26.37
C ASN A 159 5.95 9.28 -25.35
N MET A 160 6.61 10.44 -25.57
CA MET A 160 6.66 11.53 -24.60
C MET A 160 5.66 12.66 -24.87
N LEU A 161 5.32 12.89 -26.15
CA LEU A 161 4.58 14.10 -26.52
C LEU A 161 3.24 13.82 -27.23
N LEU A 162 2.95 12.57 -27.60
CA LEU A 162 1.76 12.24 -28.38
C LEU A 162 0.92 11.13 -27.75
N ASN A 163 -0.40 11.14 -28.04
CA ASN A 163 -1.34 10.13 -27.56
C ASN A 163 -1.28 8.85 -28.42
N ASN A 164 -1.67 7.71 -27.84
CA ASN A 164 -1.55 6.36 -28.43
C ASN A 164 -2.47 6.07 -29.65
N LYS A 165 -3.34 6.99 -30.09
CA LYS A 165 -4.24 6.77 -31.25
C LYS A 165 -3.44 6.64 -32.57
N ARG A 166 -3.53 5.49 -33.24
CA ARG A 166 -2.83 5.20 -34.50
C ARG A 166 -3.55 5.84 -35.67
N ASN A 167 -3.04 6.96 -36.17
CA ASN A 167 -3.53 7.60 -37.43
C ASN A 167 -2.38 8.29 -38.19
N LEU A 168 -2.66 8.66 -39.44
CA LEU A 168 -1.66 9.30 -40.32
C LEU A 168 -1.24 10.68 -39.76
N ASN A 169 -2.17 11.43 -39.18
CA ASN A 169 -1.89 12.75 -38.59
C ASN A 169 -0.86 12.63 -37.46
N ARG A 170 -0.95 11.60 -36.63
CA ARG A 170 0.05 11.34 -35.59
C ARG A 170 1.44 11.12 -36.23
N LYS A 171 1.54 10.40 -37.36
CA LYS A 171 2.84 10.14 -38.00
C LYS A 171 3.49 11.41 -38.55
N ILE A 172 2.69 12.35 -39.00
CA ILE A 172 3.16 13.69 -39.41
C ILE A 172 3.62 14.48 -38.19
N LYS A 173 2.84 14.49 -37.10
CA LYS A 173 3.21 15.12 -35.83
C LYS A 173 4.52 14.53 -35.28
N GLU A 174 4.70 13.20 -35.28
CA GLU A 174 5.96 12.53 -34.92
C GLU A 174 7.16 13.05 -35.68
N ALA A 175 7.03 13.20 -37.01
CA ALA A 175 8.10 13.68 -37.89
C ALA A 175 8.47 15.15 -37.60
N ILE A 176 7.47 16.03 -37.44
CA ILE A 176 7.71 17.46 -37.12
C ILE A 176 8.37 17.59 -35.72
N LEU A 177 7.85 16.87 -34.71
CA LEU A 177 8.39 16.91 -33.39
C LEU A 177 9.80 16.32 -33.32
N ALA A 178 10.09 15.26 -34.08
CA ALA A 178 11.45 14.70 -34.13
C ALA A 178 12.47 15.73 -34.63
N ILE A 179 12.15 16.53 -35.69
CA ILE A 179 13.03 17.60 -36.17
C ILE A 179 13.20 18.69 -35.08
N ARG A 180 12.11 19.09 -34.41
CA ARG A 180 12.21 20.08 -33.31
C ARG A 180 13.01 19.56 -32.09
N ILE A 181 12.90 18.28 -31.74
CA ILE A 181 13.69 17.65 -30.67
C ILE A 181 15.17 17.71 -31.01
N GLU A 182 15.57 17.37 -32.25
CA GLU A 182 16.96 17.41 -32.69
C GLU A 182 17.55 18.83 -32.74
N GLN A 183 16.71 19.85 -32.92
CA GLN A 183 17.13 21.25 -32.84
C GLN A 183 17.35 21.72 -31.39
N SER A 184 16.77 21.02 -30.43
CA SER A 184 16.70 21.44 -29.02
C SER A 184 17.58 20.60 -28.09
N LEU A 185 17.86 19.35 -28.46
CA LEU A 185 18.59 18.36 -27.64
C LEU A 185 19.75 17.75 -28.46
N THR A 186 20.81 17.36 -27.76
CA THR A 186 21.90 16.59 -28.35
C THR A 186 21.47 15.13 -28.62
N LYS A 187 22.17 14.44 -29.49
CA LYS A 187 21.95 13.02 -29.77
C LYS A 187 22.00 12.15 -28.48
N ASP A 188 22.95 12.42 -27.62
CA ASP A 188 23.09 11.70 -26.38
C ASP A 188 21.94 11.96 -25.40
N GLN A 189 21.44 13.19 -25.34
CA GLN A 189 20.23 13.50 -24.55
C GLN A 189 18.98 12.80 -25.11
N ILE A 190 18.83 12.73 -26.43
CA ILE A 190 17.73 12.02 -27.07
C ILE A 190 17.82 10.51 -26.80
N LEU A 191 19.02 9.94 -26.88
CA LEU A 191 19.26 8.52 -26.61
C LEU A 191 19.05 8.21 -25.12
N GLU A 192 19.45 9.11 -24.22
CA GLU A 192 19.21 9.00 -22.79
C GLU A 192 17.73 8.91 -22.47
N ILE A 193 16.94 9.84 -22.99
CA ILE A 193 15.48 9.82 -22.85
C ILE A 193 14.92 8.51 -23.40
N TYR A 194 15.31 8.11 -24.59
CA TYR A 194 14.82 6.88 -25.23
C TYR A 194 15.11 5.63 -24.38
N LEU A 195 16.35 5.44 -23.95
CA LEU A 195 16.79 4.25 -23.21
C LEU A 195 16.20 4.19 -21.78
N ASN A 196 15.80 5.31 -21.21
CA ASN A 196 15.14 5.36 -19.90
C ASN A 196 13.60 5.24 -19.99
N GLU A 197 13.01 5.49 -21.19
CA GLU A 197 11.55 5.54 -21.36
C GLU A 197 10.96 4.35 -22.09
N ILE A 198 11.73 3.63 -22.89
CA ILE A 198 11.21 2.57 -23.76
C ILE A 198 10.64 1.41 -22.95
N TYR A 199 9.40 1.01 -23.25
CA TYR A 199 8.78 -0.16 -22.64
C TYR A 199 9.39 -1.45 -23.18
N LEU A 200 9.88 -2.31 -22.31
CA LEU A 200 10.60 -3.54 -22.64
C LEU A 200 9.88 -4.82 -22.17
N GLY A 201 8.64 -4.70 -21.72
CA GLY A 201 7.86 -5.85 -21.26
C GLY A 201 7.91 -6.04 -19.76
N ASP A 202 7.05 -6.89 -19.22
CA ASP A 202 6.93 -7.26 -17.79
C ASP A 202 6.95 -6.05 -16.82
N GLY A 203 6.27 -4.97 -17.22
CA GLY A 203 6.21 -3.73 -16.44
C GLY A 203 7.51 -2.92 -16.41
N ALA A 204 8.55 -3.33 -17.14
CA ALA A 204 9.84 -2.65 -17.15
C ALA A 204 9.88 -1.52 -18.20
N TYR A 205 10.11 -0.30 -17.75
CA TYR A 205 10.36 0.88 -18.56
C TYR A 205 11.82 1.29 -18.42
N GLY A 206 12.51 1.44 -19.56
CA GLY A 206 13.94 1.71 -19.63
C GLY A 206 14.83 0.49 -19.44
N VAL A 207 16.06 0.63 -19.92
CA VAL A 207 17.04 -0.47 -20.01
C VAL A 207 17.49 -0.99 -18.65
N ALA A 208 17.60 -0.11 -17.64
CA ALA A 208 18.04 -0.50 -16.30
C ALA A 208 16.98 -1.33 -15.56
N ALA A 209 15.70 -0.90 -15.66
CA ALA A 209 14.60 -1.66 -15.09
C ALA A 209 14.45 -3.04 -15.78
N ALA A 210 14.63 -3.09 -17.12
CA ALA A 210 14.60 -4.34 -17.85
C ALA A 210 15.77 -5.28 -17.49
N ALA A 211 16.99 -4.76 -17.31
CA ALA A 211 18.14 -5.54 -16.86
C ALA A 211 17.88 -6.19 -15.50
N GLN A 212 17.31 -5.45 -14.57
CA GLN A 212 16.91 -5.98 -13.27
C GLN A 212 15.76 -6.98 -13.36
N THR A 213 14.77 -6.72 -14.22
CA THR A 213 13.58 -7.56 -14.37
C THR A 213 13.92 -8.91 -14.98
N TYR A 214 14.72 -8.94 -16.05
CA TYR A 214 15.01 -10.17 -16.79
C TYR A 214 16.24 -10.92 -16.26
N PHE A 215 17.26 -10.22 -15.77
CA PHE A 215 18.55 -10.82 -15.45
C PHE A 215 19.02 -10.60 -14.02
N HIS A 216 18.33 -9.77 -13.20
CA HIS A 216 18.79 -9.34 -11.85
C HIS A 216 20.21 -8.73 -11.84
N LYS A 217 20.56 -8.05 -12.94
CA LYS A 217 21.87 -7.45 -13.15
C LYS A 217 21.79 -5.95 -13.29
N ASN A 218 22.84 -5.27 -12.89
CA ASN A 218 23.06 -3.88 -13.31
C ASN A 218 23.51 -3.85 -14.78
N LEU A 219 23.42 -2.68 -15.43
CA LEU A 219 23.75 -2.54 -16.87
C LEU A 219 25.21 -2.90 -17.20
N ASP A 220 26.12 -2.62 -16.28
CA ASP A 220 27.55 -2.95 -16.39
C ASP A 220 27.86 -4.45 -16.33
N GLN A 221 26.93 -5.24 -15.79
CA GLN A 221 27.05 -6.69 -15.65
C GLN A 221 26.43 -7.49 -16.82
N LEU A 222 25.69 -6.81 -17.70
CA LEU A 222 25.04 -7.47 -18.84
C LEU A 222 26.07 -7.99 -19.84
N THR A 223 25.87 -9.18 -20.35
CA THR A 223 26.64 -9.70 -21.48
C THR A 223 26.18 -9.07 -22.81
N VAL A 224 26.92 -9.28 -23.89
CA VAL A 224 26.50 -8.83 -25.23
C VAL A 224 25.22 -9.53 -25.68
N ALA A 225 25.04 -10.80 -25.32
CA ALA A 225 23.83 -11.57 -25.63
C ALA A 225 22.61 -11.02 -24.88
N GLU A 226 22.75 -10.69 -23.60
CA GLU A 226 21.69 -10.10 -22.78
C GLU A 226 21.34 -8.69 -23.25
N ALA A 227 22.33 -7.85 -23.55
CA ALA A 227 22.11 -6.51 -24.12
C ALA A 227 21.38 -6.59 -25.49
N ALA A 228 21.76 -7.54 -26.35
CA ALA A 228 21.09 -7.77 -27.62
C ALA A 228 19.65 -8.25 -27.45
N TYR A 229 19.37 -9.07 -26.44
CA TYR A 229 18.00 -9.46 -26.11
C TYR A 229 17.15 -8.24 -25.75
N LEU A 230 17.62 -7.38 -24.82
CA LEU A 230 16.92 -6.16 -24.46
C LEU A 230 16.68 -5.25 -25.66
N GLY A 231 17.69 -5.07 -26.54
CA GLY A 231 17.57 -4.28 -27.79
C GLY A 231 16.58 -4.88 -28.81
N GLY A 232 16.19 -6.13 -28.62
CA GLY A 232 15.19 -6.81 -29.45
C GLY A 232 13.73 -6.57 -29.03
N LEU A 233 13.50 -6.24 -27.77
CA LEU A 233 12.18 -6.16 -27.14
C LEU A 233 11.28 -5.01 -27.62
N PRO A 234 11.76 -3.78 -27.98
CA PRO A 234 10.91 -2.64 -28.35
C PRO A 234 9.90 -2.94 -29.46
N LYS A 235 10.21 -3.84 -30.36
CA LYS A 235 9.35 -4.22 -31.49
C LYS A 235 8.05 -4.88 -31.03
N SER A 236 8.09 -5.76 -30.04
CA SER A 236 6.95 -6.46 -29.46
C SER A 236 7.38 -7.22 -28.20
N PRO A 237 7.40 -6.57 -27.05
CA PRO A 237 7.91 -7.19 -25.82
C PRO A 237 7.21 -8.52 -25.48
N TYR A 238 5.88 -8.57 -25.59
CA TYR A 238 5.10 -9.77 -25.31
C TYR A 238 5.45 -10.98 -26.23
N ASN A 239 5.63 -10.72 -27.54
CA ASN A 239 5.90 -11.81 -28.48
C ASN A 239 7.35 -12.35 -28.42
N TYR A 240 8.26 -11.60 -27.80
CA TYR A 240 9.68 -11.95 -27.64
C TYR A 240 10.07 -12.24 -26.20
N ASP A 241 9.08 -12.30 -25.32
CA ASP A 241 9.28 -12.67 -23.93
C ASP A 241 9.79 -14.11 -23.81
N LEU A 242 10.95 -14.28 -23.19
CA LEU A 242 11.60 -15.58 -23.01
C LEU A 242 10.83 -16.53 -22.09
N TYR A 243 9.94 -16.05 -21.24
CA TYR A 243 9.12 -16.90 -20.36
C TYR A 243 8.01 -17.61 -21.14
N HIS A 244 7.31 -16.85 -22.00
CA HIS A 244 6.16 -17.37 -22.74
C HIS A 244 6.53 -17.84 -24.14
N HIS A 245 7.57 -17.22 -24.76
CA HIS A 245 7.97 -17.45 -26.15
C HIS A 245 9.49 -17.61 -26.31
N PRO A 246 10.15 -18.60 -25.62
CA PRO A 246 11.61 -18.68 -25.54
C PRO A 246 12.28 -18.78 -26.92
N LYS A 247 11.70 -19.54 -27.86
CA LYS A 247 12.24 -19.67 -29.22
C LYS A 247 12.23 -18.36 -29.98
N ALA A 248 11.11 -17.62 -29.94
CA ALA A 248 10.98 -16.34 -30.63
C ALA A 248 11.90 -15.28 -29.99
N GLY A 249 12.07 -15.29 -28.68
CA GLY A 249 12.99 -14.41 -27.95
C GLY A 249 14.45 -14.65 -28.37
N LEU A 250 14.90 -15.91 -28.44
CA LEU A 250 16.25 -16.27 -28.90
C LEU A 250 16.49 -15.91 -30.38
N GLU A 251 15.53 -16.19 -31.25
CA GLU A 251 15.60 -15.77 -32.68
C GLU A 251 15.71 -14.24 -32.80
N ARG A 252 14.97 -13.48 -31.96
CA ARG A 252 15.02 -12.03 -31.95
C ARG A 252 16.37 -11.50 -31.44
N ARG A 253 16.94 -12.09 -30.37
CA ARG A 253 18.29 -11.79 -29.89
C ARG A 253 19.32 -11.99 -31.00
N ASN A 254 19.29 -13.15 -31.68
CA ASN A 254 20.23 -13.48 -32.77
C ASN A 254 20.11 -12.50 -33.94
N PHE A 255 18.89 -12.04 -34.27
CA PHE A 255 18.68 -10.99 -35.24
C PHE A 255 19.37 -9.67 -34.82
N VAL A 256 19.26 -9.27 -33.54
CA VAL A 256 19.92 -8.05 -33.03
C VAL A 256 21.44 -8.19 -33.11
N LEU A 257 21.99 -9.31 -32.66
CA LEU A 257 23.42 -9.59 -32.77
C LEU A 257 23.94 -9.48 -34.22
N SER A 258 23.20 -10.01 -35.21
CA SER A 258 23.54 -9.87 -36.63
C SER A 258 23.53 -8.41 -37.06
N ARG A 259 22.57 -7.61 -36.57
CA ARG A 259 22.53 -6.16 -36.85
C ARG A 259 23.71 -5.40 -36.24
N MET A 260 24.14 -5.81 -35.02
CA MET A 260 25.32 -5.23 -34.36
C MET A 260 26.60 -5.50 -35.14
N VAL A 261 26.72 -6.64 -35.83
CA VAL A 261 27.84 -6.89 -36.74
C VAL A 261 27.74 -6.01 -38.00
N GLU A 262 26.56 -5.89 -38.60
CA GLU A 262 26.35 -5.04 -39.78
C GLU A 262 26.67 -3.54 -39.55
N THR A 263 26.53 -3.09 -38.29
CA THR A 263 26.86 -1.72 -37.89
C THR A 263 28.29 -1.57 -37.36
N GLY A 264 29.04 -2.65 -37.31
CA GLY A 264 30.41 -2.66 -36.77
C GLY A 264 30.52 -2.55 -35.26
N ALA A 265 29.42 -2.71 -34.54
CA ALA A 265 29.38 -2.62 -33.08
C ALA A 265 30.00 -3.82 -32.37
N ILE A 266 30.00 -4.98 -33.02
CA ILE A 266 30.68 -6.21 -32.54
C ILE A 266 31.37 -6.92 -33.73
N SER A 267 32.39 -7.75 -33.44
CA SER A 267 33.03 -8.58 -34.42
C SER A 267 32.24 -9.87 -34.69
N LYS A 268 32.62 -10.60 -35.78
CA LYS A 268 32.01 -11.90 -36.11
C LYS A 268 32.30 -12.98 -35.07
N GLU A 269 33.44 -12.90 -34.39
CA GLU A 269 33.83 -13.79 -33.31
C GLU A 269 32.95 -13.62 -32.10
N VAL A 270 32.72 -12.35 -31.70
CA VAL A 270 31.80 -11.97 -30.60
C VAL A 270 30.37 -12.38 -30.93
N LEU A 271 29.93 -12.23 -32.20
CA LEU A 271 28.63 -12.72 -32.63
C LEU A 271 28.43 -14.21 -32.33
N LYS A 272 29.42 -15.03 -32.73
CA LYS A 272 29.36 -16.48 -32.53
C LYS A 272 29.28 -16.84 -31.06
N GLN A 273 30.14 -16.25 -30.23
CA GLN A 273 30.15 -16.45 -28.77
C GLN A 273 28.79 -16.07 -28.15
N ALA A 274 28.25 -14.90 -28.50
CA ALA A 274 27.00 -14.39 -27.97
C ALA A 274 25.76 -15.18 -28.45
N MET A 275 25.83 -15.82 -29.64
CA MET A 275 24.76 -16.71 -30.12
C MET A 275 24.75 -18.05 -29.37
N ASP A 276 25.92 -18.57 -29.00
CA ASP A 276 26.06 -19.83 -28.26
C ASP A 276 25.79 -19.67 -26.77
N GLU A 277 25.77 -18.41 -26.25
CA GLU A 277 25.51 -18.12 -24.85
C GLU A 277 24.03 -18.37 -24.49
N PRO A 278 23.77 -19.24 -23.48
CA PRO A 278 22.42 -19.48 -23.00
C PRO A 278 21.89 -18.27 -22.23
N LEU A 279 20.76 -17.71 -22.63
CA LEU A 279 20.08 -16.69 -21.86
C LEU A 279 19.33 -17.36 -20.71
N GLN A 280 19.79 -17.14 -19.49
CA GLN A 280 19.10 -17.54 -18.28
C GLN A 280 18.25 -16.36 -17.79
N VAL A 281 17.00 -16.34 -18.17
CA VAL A 281 16.03 -15.41 -17.62
C VAL A 281 15.58 -16.01 -16.30
N THR A 282 15.89 -15.35 -15.23
CA THR A 282 15.39 -15.75 -13.91
C THR A 282 13.94 -15.33 -13.84
N GLN A 283 13.05 -16.31 -13.69
CA GLN A 283 11.62 -16.02 -13.41
C GLN A 283 11.52 -15.41 -12.03
N SER A 284 11.91 -14.17 -11.91
CA SER A 284 11.59 -13.45 -10.71
C SER A 284 10.19 -12.93 -10.82
N VAL A 285 9.29 -13.74 -10.39
CA VAL A 285 8.13 -13.25 -9.65
C VAL A 285 8.61 -12.71 -8.29
N ILE A 286 9.70 -11.96 -8.28
CA ILE A 286 9.91 -11.00 -7.22
C ILE A 286 9.30 -9.69 -7.76
N ARG A 287 7.99 -9.67 -7.92
CA ARG A 287 7.26 -8.51 -7.42
C ARG A 287 7.70 -8.43 -5.97
N ARG A 288 8.68 -7.58 -5.65
CA ARG A 288 8.94 -7.20 -4.27
C ARG A 288 7.74 -6.35 -3.87
N GLY A 289 6.65 -7.05 -3.56
CA GLY A 289 5.60 -6.46 -2.75
C GLY A 289 6.24 -5.91 -1.47
N PRO A 290 5.54 -5.12 -0.70
CA PRO A 290 6.04 -4.66 0.58
C PRO A 290 6.63 -5.83 1.35
N LEU A 291 7.74 -5.60 2.03
CA LEU A 291 8.40 -6.60 2.87
C LEU A 291 7.35 -7.27 3.77
N ALA A 292 7.39 -8.59 3.86
CA ALA A 292 6.41 -9.35 4.62
C ALA A 292 6.22 -8.78 6.04
N GLY A 293 4.98 -8.61 6.45
CA GLY A 293 4.63 -8.02 7.75
C GLY A 293 4.63 -6.49 7.79
N THR A 294 5.12 -5.78 6.76
CA THR A 294 5.15 -4.30 6.73
C THR A 294 4.06 -3.67 5.88
N GLN A 295 3.19 -4.48 5.27
CA GLN A 295 2.26 -4.02 4.24
C GLN A 295 1.31 -2.92 4.74
N TRP A 296 0.69 -3.09 5.92
CA TRP A 296 -0.21 -2.06 6.49
C TRP A 296 0.52 -0.77 6.83
N PHE A 297 1.75 -0.88 7.33
CA PHE A 297 2.58 0.29 7.63
C PHE A 297 2.95 1.03 6.35
N SER A 298 3.45 0.30 5.35
CA SER A 298 3.81 0.88 4.05
C SER A 298 2.60 1.52 3.34
N GLU A 299 1.42 0.92 3.44
CA GLU A 299 0.18 1.48 2.88
C GLU A 299 -0.28 2.73 3.63
N ALA A 300 -0.15 2.76 4.96
CA ALA A 300 -0.44 3.97 5.74
C ALA A 300 0.51 5.12 5.38
N VAL A 301 1.79 4.82 5.20
CA VAL A 301 2.80 5.80 4.71
C VAL A 301 2.45 6.27 3.30
N ARG A 302 2.09 5.36 2.38
CA ARG A 302 1.70 5.72 1.02
C ARG A 302 0.51 6.71 1.01
N ARG A 303 -0.50 6.48 1.84
CA ARG A 303 -1.65 7.39 1.98
C ARG A 303 -1.24 8.76 2.49
N ASP A 304 -0.42 8.81 3.54
CA ASP A 304 0.11 10.07 4.07
C ASP A 304 0.92 10.86 3.01
N LEU A 305 1.72 10.16 2.18
CA LEU A 305 2.43 10.78 1.07
C LEU A 305 1.49 11.32 -0.02
N ILE A 306 0.43 10.59 -0.35
CA ILE A 306 -0.56 11.04 -1.34
C ILE A 306 -1.30 12.27 -0.83
N ASP A 307 -1.67 12.29 0.45
CA ASP A 307 -2.34 13.44 1.08
C ASP A 307 -1.43 14.69 1.10
N ARG A 308 -0.11 14.52 1.30
CA ARG A 308 0.88 15.61 1.32
C ARG A 308 1.30 16.09 -0.06
N TYR A 309 1.55 15.18 -0.99
CA TYR A 309 2.26 15.46 -2.24
C TYR A 309 1.47 15.13 -3.50
N GLY A 310 0.31 14.48 -3.38
CA GLY A 310 -0.48 13.97 -4.49
C GLY A 310 0.05 12.66 -5.05
N MET A 311 -0.77 12.00 -5.88
CA MET A 311 -0.49 10.66 -6.43
C MET A 311 0.77 10.65 -7.30
N ASP A 312 0.89 11.60 -8.23
CA ASP A 312 1.99 11.60 -9.21
C ASP A 312 3.35 11.75 -8.54
N LYS A 313 3.49 12.71 -7.61
CA LYS A 313 4.76 12.92 -6.90
C LYS A 313 5.08 11.75 -5.97
N THR A 314 4.08 11.13 -5.37
CA THR A 314 4.25 9.94 -4.52
C THR A 314 4.73 8.74 -5.34
N MET A 315 4.17 8.50 -6.52
CA MET A 315 4.45 7.30 -7.31
C MET A 315 5.65 7.46 -8.26
N GLN A 316 5.94 8.69 -8.69
CA GLN A 316 6.89 8.98 -9.77
C GLN A 316 7.91 10.08 -9.43
N GLY A 317 7.82 10.66 -8.24
CA GLY A 317 8.68 11.76 -7.82
C GLY A 317 10.08 11.36 -7.33
N GLY A 318 10.33 10.07 -7.14
CA GLY A 318 11.60 9.57 -6.60
C GLY A 318 11.82 9.97 -5.14
N LEU A 319 10.76 9.93 -4.34
CA LEU A 319 10.85 10.23 -2.91
C LEU A 319 11.56 9.08 -2.17
N GLU A 320 12.50 9.42 -1.31
CA GLU A 320 13.11 8.50 -0.35
C GLU A 320 12.51 8.80 1.03
N VAL A 321 11.69 7.85 1.52
CA VAL A 321 10.86 8.03 2.71
C VAL A 321 11.40 7.16 3.83
N HIS A 322 12.08 7.77 4.78
CA HIS A 322 12.64 7.10 5.95
C HIS A 322 11.62 7.09 7.07
N THR A 323 11.32 5.90 7.57
CA THR A 323 10.24 5.67 8.52
C THR A 323 10.75 5.22 9.88
N SER A 324 9.87 5.34 10.86
CA SER A 324 10.11 4.94 12.25
C SER A 324 10.06 3.43 12.49
N LEU A 325 9.65 2.61 11.50
CA LEU A 325 9.37 1.19 11.69
C LEU A 325 10.62 0.39 12.06
N ASP A 326 10.57 -0.28 13.20
CA ASP A 326 11.58 -1.26 13.61
C ASP A 326 11.17 -2.67 13.14
N LEU A 327 11.92 -3.22 12.18
CA LEU A 327 11.60 -4.52 11.58
C LEU A 327 11.63 -5.68 12.58
N LYS A 328 12.45 -5.62 13.63
CA LYS A 328 12.51 -6.65 14.68
C LYS A 328 11.23 -6.64 15.49
N ASN A 329 10.81 -5.45 15.93
CA ASN A 329 9.57 -5.25 16.68
C ASN A 329 8.35 -5.56 15.82
N GLN A 330 8.38 -5.19 14.52
CA GLN A 330 7.31 -5.49 13.56
C GLN A 330 7.11 -7.00 13.37
N ASN A 331 8.18 -7.74 13.16
CA ASN A 331 8.11 -9.21 13.01
C ASN A 331 7.59 -9.88 14.30
N LEU A 332 8.00 -9.36 15.46
CA LEU A 332 7.49 -9.85 16.74
C LEU A 332 5.98 -9.58 16.88
N ALA A 333 5.54 -8.35 16.60
CA ALA A 333 4.13 -7.96 16.64
C ALA A 333 3.28 -8.86 15.72
N THR A 334 3.71 -9.03 14.47
CA THR A 334 3.02 -9.87 13.47
C THR A 334 2.88 -11.30 13.97
N ARG A 335 3.98 -11.90 14.45
CA ARG A 335 3.97 -13.28 14.96
C ARG A 335 3.05 -13.44 16.15
N LEU A 336 3.15 -12.57 17.16
CA LEU A 336 2.35 -12.67 18.37
C LEU A 336 0.86 -12.47 18.11
N MET A 337 0.51 -11.49 17.26
CA MET A 337 -0.87 -11.24 16.88
C MET A 337 -1.46 -12.41 16.11
N GLN A 338 -0.76 -12.93 15.09
CA GLN A 338 -1.23 -14.10 14.33
C GLN A 338 -1.40 -15.33 15.22
N GLN A 339 -0.46 -15.58 16.15
CA GLN A 339 -0.58 -16.69 17.12
C GLN A 339 -1.81 -16.52 18.03
N ALA A 340 -2.08 -15.31 18.50
CA ALA A 340 -3.23 -15.03 19.36
C ALA A 340 -4.55 -15.17 18.60
N LEU A 341 -4.63 -14.67 17.34
CA LEU A 341 -5.80 -14.83 16.48
C LEU A 341 -6.09 -16.31 16.20
N MET A 342 -5.08 -17.08 15.83
CA MET A 342 -5.21 -18.54 15.63
C MET A 342 -5.64 -19.26 16.91
N LYS A 343 -5.08 -18.88 18.06
CA LYS A 343 -5.42 -19.49 19.34
C LYS A 343 -6.88 -19.25 19.71
N TYR A 344 -7.34 -18.00 19.57
CA TYR A 344 -8.72 -17.64 19.82
C TYR A 344 -9.67 -18.41 18.88
N ASP A 345 -9.39 -18.37 17.57
CA ASP A 345 -10.22 -19.00 16.55
C ASP A 345 -10.32 -20.52 16.77
N ARG A 346 -9.21 -21.16 17.12
CA ARG A 346 -9.17 -22.59 17.46
C ARG A 346 -10.03 -22.93 18.69
N GLN A 347 -10.09 -22.08 19.70
CA GLN A 347 -10.92 -22.25 20.89
C GLN A 347 -12.41 -22.18 20.55
N HIS A 348 -12.80 -21.49 19.48
CA HIS A 348 -14.17 -21.35 19.01
C HIS A 348 -14.61 -22.43 18.03
N GLY A 349 -13.77 -23.41 17.76
CA GLY A 349 -14.12 -24.65 17.06
C GLY A 349 -13.68 -24.71 15.60
N TRP A 350 -13.72 -25.90 15.07
CA TRP A 350 -13.47 -26.19 13.66
C TRP A 350 -14.73 -25.90 12.83
N ARG A 351 -14.59 -25.15 11.72
CA ARG A 351 -15.68 -24.71 10.85
C ARG A 351 -15.90 -25.59 9.61
N GLY A 352 -15.04 -26.58 9.39
CA GLY A 352 -15.11 -27.47 8.23
C GLY A 352 -14.00 -27.25 7.21
N ALA A 353 -13.98 -28.12 6.21
CA ALA A 353 -13.07 -28.03 5.09
C ALA A 353 -13.40 -26.81 4.21
N ILE A 354 -12.39 -26.28 3.50
CA ILE A 354 -12.58 -25.17 2.56
C ILE A 354 -13.28 -25.61 1.25
N ASN A 355 -13.12 -26.88 0.88
CA ASN A 355 -13.78 -27.50 -0.26
C ASN A 355 -13.81 -29.03 -0.06
N HIS A 356 -14.54 -29.74 -0.90
CA HIS A 356 -14.56 -31.20 -0.95
C HIS A 356 -14.37 -31.66 -2.38
N LEU A 357 -13.45 -32.62 -2.61
CA LEU A 357 -13.16 -33.23 -3.91
C LEU A 357 -13.53 -34.70 -3.86
N ASN A 358 -14.26 -35.20 -4.86
CA ASN A 358 -14.54 -36.61 -4.99
C ASN A 358 -13.27 -37.33 -5.46
N ILE A 359 -12.63 -38.07 -4.57
CA ILE A 359 -11.50 -38.93 -4.87
C ILE A 359 -11.96 -40.38 -4.73
N GLU A 360 -11.86 -41.14 -5.81
CA GLU A 360 -12.09 -42.59 -5.80
C GLU A 360 -10.76 -43.28 -5.53
N ASP A 361 -10.69 -44.08 -4.47
CA ASP A 361 -9.55 -44.93 -4.06
C ASP A 361 -8.17 -44.23 -4.07
N GLY A 362 -8.13 -42.93 -3.82
CA GLY A 362 -6.86 -42.18 -3.70
C GLY A 362 -6.09 -41.97 -4.99
N LYS A 363 -6.66 -42.30 -6.14
CA LYS A 363 -6.06 -42.03 -7.44
C LYS A 363 -6.35 -40.60 -7.91
N GLU A 364 -5.35 -39.94 -8.51
CA GLU A 364 -5.44 -38.59 -9.12
C GLU A 364 -5.76 -37.42 -8.18
N TRP A 365 -5.65 -37.61 -6.86
CA TRP A 365 -5.88 -36.51 -5.91
C TRP A 365 -4.95 -35.31 -6.17
N SER A 366 -3.73 -35.54 -6.64
CA SER A 366 -2.75 -34.50 -6.93
C SER A 366 -3.17 -33.59 -8.09
N ASP A 367 -3.75 -34.16 -9.15
CA ASP A 367 -4.26 -33.40 -10.30
C ASP A 367 -5.49 -32.57 -9.92
N LEU A 368 -6.38 -33.12 -9.09
CA LEU A 368 -7.54 -32.41 -8.58
C LEU A 368 -7.11 -31.26 -7.65
N LEU A 369 -6.12 -31.53 -6.77
CA LEU A 369 -5.58 -30.53 -5.85
C LEU A 369 -4.83 -29.42 -6.58
N ALA A 370 -4.10 -29.74 -7.66
CA ALA A 370 -3.37 -28.76 -8.47
C ALA A 370 -4.26 -27.67 -9.10
N ARG A 371 -5.55 -27.97 -9.28
CA ARG A 371 -6.56 -27.05 -9.82
C ARG A 371 -7.20 -26.16 -8.76
N GLN A 372 -6.95 -26.44 -7.46
CA GLN A 372 -7.49 -25.64 -6.37
C GLN A 372 -6.75 -24.32 -6.24
N LYS A 373 -7.50 -23.24 -6.10
CA LYS A 373 -6.94 -21.93 -5.80
C LYS A 373 -6.65 -21.84 -4.30
N ASN A 374 -5.54 -21.20 -3.96
CA ASN A 374 -5.28 -20.87 -2.56
C ASN A 374 -6.37 -19.92 -2.05
N PRO A 375 -6.98 -20.20 -0.89
CA PRO A 375 -7.93 -19.26 -0.28
C PRO A 375 -7.23 -17.97 0.13
N ALA A 376 -7.98 -16.87 0.16
CA ALA A 376 -7.50 -15.63 0.75
C ALA A 376 -7.13 -15.85 2.22
N GLY A 377 -6.17 -15.11 2.72
CA GLY A 377 -5.73 -15.20 4.12
C GLY A 377 -4.79 -16.35 4.45
N ILE A 378 -4.41 -17.19 3.48
CA ILE A 378 -3.39 -18.23 3.71
C ILE A 378 -2.03 -17.58 3.99
N LEU A 379 -1.33 -18.08 5.01
CA LEU A 379 0.04 -17.65 5.31
C LEU A 379 1.06 -18.42 4.45
N ASP A 380 2.23 -17.84 4.19
CA ASP A 380 3.29 -18.43 3.35
C ASP A 380 3.76 -19.81 3.85
N ALA A 381 3.72 -20.02 5.17
CA ALA A 381 4.08 -21.31 5.77
C ALA A 381 3.00 -22.39 5.56
N TRP A 382 1.80 -22.02 5.18
CA TRP A 382 0.68 -22.95 5.06
C TRP A 382 0.58 -23.53 3.66
N ARG A 383 -0.06 -24.69 3.54
CA ARG A 383 -0.32 -25.38 2.26
C ARG A 383 -1.76 -25.81 2.19
N VAL A 384 -2.31 -25.81 0.99
CA VAL A 384 -3.58 -26.47 0.69
C VAL A 384 -3.31 -27.96 0.56
N ALA A 385 -4.05 -28.77 1.29
CA ALA A 385 -3.91 -30.22 1.33
C ALA A 385 -5.26 -30.91 1.20
N ILE A 386 -5.24 -32.15 0.80
CA ILE A 386 -6.42 -33.00 0.72
C ILE A 386 -6.35 -34.12 1.74
N VAL A 387 -7.47 -34.42 2.40
CA VAL A 387 -7.58 -35.52 3.36
C VAL A 387 -7.73 -36.82 2.59
N LEU A 388 -6.75 -37.70 2.72
CA LEU A 388 -6.73 -39.02 2.10
C LEU A 388 -7.31 -40.10 3.00
N ASN A 389 -7.22 -39.94 4.32
CA ASN A 389 -7.85 -40.81 5.30
C ASN A 389 -8.19 -40.02 6.56
N SER A 390 -9.47 -39.90 6.84
CA SER A 390 -9.95 -39.07 7.96
C SER A 390 -9.76 -39.71 9.33
N SER A 391 -9.69 -41.05 9.41
CA SER A 391 -9.53 -41.77 10.68
C SER A 391 -8.09 -41.67 11.20
N THR A 392 -7.11 -41.78 10.33
CA THR A 392 -5.68 -41.64 10.63
C THR A 392 -5.18 -40.20 10.56
N GLY A 393 -5.94 -39.31 9.93
CA GLY A 393 -5.50 -37.94 9.64
C GLY A 393 -4.46 -37.86 8.52
N LYS A 394 -4.38 -38.84 7.61
CA LYS A 394 -3.45 -38.79 6.46
C LYS A 394 -3.90 -37.74 5.47
N VAL A 395 -2.97 -36.83 5.14
CA VAL A 395 -3.17 -35.75 4.16
C VAL A 395 -2.08 -35.75 3.09
N GLY A 396 -2.42 -35.24 1.90
CA GLY A 396 -1.51 -35.02 0.79
C GLY A 396 -1.52 -33.57 0.34
N TRP A 397 -0.37 -33.05 -0.07
CA TRP A 397 -0.24 -31.73 -0.69
C TRP A 397 0.82 -31.74 -1.79
N LEU A 398 0.86 -30.66 -2.58
CA LEU A 398 1.84 -30.46 -3.63
C LEU A 398 2.89 -29.42 -3.19
N GLU A 399 4.16 -29.77 -3.29
CA GLU A 399 5.27 -28.87 -3.08
C GLU A 399 6.16 -28.89 -4.32
N ASN A 400 6.24 -27.77 -5.02
CA ASN A 400 6.93 -27.66 -6.32
C ASN A 400 6.50 -28.77 -7.32
N LYS A 401 5.20 -29.03 -7.41
CA LYS A 401 4.56 -30.09 -8.21
C LYS A 401 4.87 -31.53 -7.74
N ASN A 402 5.62 -31.71 -6.66
CA ASN A 402 5.89 -33.02 -6.09
C ASN A 402 4.87 -33.34 -5.00
N GLU A 403 4.37 -34.56 -4.99
CA GLU A 403 3.47 -35.06 -3.95
C GLU A 403 4.18 -35.21 -2.61
N LYS A 404 3.56 -34.70 -1.56
CA LYS A 404 3.98 -34.88 -0.18
C LYS A 404 2.84 -35.47 0.62
N LEU A 405 3.20 -36.32 1.56
CA LEU A 405 2.25 -37.00 2.45
C LEU A 405 2.70 -36.85 3.89
N ALA A 406 1.74 -36.61 4.79
CA ALA A 406 2.00 -36.58 6.22
C ALA A 406 0.74 -36.97 7.03
N LEU A 407 0.89 -37.02 8.34
CA LEU A 407 -0.20 -37.21 9.28
C LEU A 407 -0.49 -35.90 10.03
N LEU A 408 -1.74 -35.57 10.20
CA LEU A 408 -2.19 -34.53 11.10
C LEU A 408 -1.82 -34.93 12.55
N GLU A 409 -1.54 -33.95 13.41
CA GLU A 409 -1.40 -34.18 14.83
C GLU A 409 -2.69 -34.74 15.43
N ASN A 410 -2.57 -35.68 16.37
CA ASN A 410 -3.74 -36.29 17.01
C ASN A 410 -4.71 -35.29 17.67
N LYS A 411 -4.15 -34.18 18.21
CA LYS A 411 -4.95 -33.09 18.78
C LYS A 411 -5.82 -32.38 17.71
N ASP A 412 -5.37 -32.33 16.44
CA ASP A 412 -6.08 -31.74 15.34
C ASP A 412 -7.21 -32.64 14.83
N VAL A 413 -6.94 -33.93 14.69
CA VAL A 413 -7.99 -34.93 14.35
C VAL A 413 -9.07 -34.94 15.44
N SER A 414 -8.68 -34.89 16.73
CA SER A 414 -9.61 -34.84 17.85
C SER A 414 -10.42 -33.55 17.88
N TRP A 415 -9.81 -32.43 17.47
CA TRP A 415 -10.47 -31.13 17.39
C TRP A 415 -11.61 -31.15 16.36
N THR A 416 -11.36 -31.69 15.16
CA THR A 416 -12.36 -31.77 14.10
C THR A 416 -13.51 -32.75 14.45
N LYS A 417 -13.22 -33.85 15.12
CA LYS A 417 -14.25 -34.83 15.57
C LYS A 417 -15.26 -34.24 16.56
N ARG A 418 -14.89 -33.18 17.28
CA ARG A 418 -15.78 -32.48 18.23
C ARG A 418 -16.68 -31.44 17.57
N SER A 419 -16.48 -31.18 16.29
CA SER A 419 -17.25 -30.19 15.54
C SER A 419 -18.45 -30.82 14.82
N SER A 420 -19.39 -29.99 14.36
CA SER A 420 -20.48 -30.42 13.46
C SER A 420 -20.00 -30.83 12.07
N HIS A 421 -18.73 -30.57 11.74
CA HIS A 421 -18.11 -30.81 10.43
C HIS A 421 -16.84 -31.67 10.58
N PRO A 422 -16.91 -32.94 10.99
CA PRO A 422 -15.74 -33.78 11.09
C PRO A 422 -15.10 -34.00 9.70
N LEU A 423 -13.78 -34.18 9.68
CA LEU A 423 -13.05 -34.43 8.44
C LEU A 423 -13.56 -35.66 7.71
N LYS A 424 -13.64 -35.56 6.39
CA LYS A 424 -13.96 -36.65 5.46
C LYS A 424 -12.83 -36.84 4.46
N MET A 425 -12.72 -38.04 3.89
CA MET A 425 -11.82 -38.28 2.76
C MET A 425 -12.26 -37.38 1.59
N GLY A 426 -11.32 -36.73 0.91
CA GLY A 426 -11.60 -35.75 -0.15
C GLY A 426 -11.73 -34.31 0.33
N ASP A 427 -11.77 -34.04 1.64
CA ASP A 427 -11.82 -32.69 2.17
C ASP A 427 -10.53 -31.93 1.87
N VAL A 428 -10.67 -30.74 1.34
CA VAL A 428 -9.56 -29.80 1.12
C VAL A 428 -9.41 -28.92 2.36
N VAL A 429 -8.21 -28.92 2.94
CA VAL A 429 -7.92 -28.25 4.21
C VAL A 429 -6.63 -27.47 4.13
N LEU A 430 -6.40 -26.58 5.10
CA LEU A 430 -5.13 -25.89 5.27
C LEU A 430 -4.27 -26.61 6.29
N ILE A 431 -3.00 -26.80 5.94
CA ILE A 431 -2.00 -27.40 6.84
C ILE A 431 -0.77 -26.51 6.94
N GLU A 432 -0.05 -26.65 8.05
CA GLU A 432 1.29 -26.11 8.23
C GLU A 432 2.26 -27.28 8.46
N PRO A 433 3.25 -27.48 7.58
CA PRO A 433 4.32 -28.45 7.81
C PRO A 433 5.11 -28.09 9.07
N LEU A 434 5.30 -29.03 9.98
CA LEU A 434 6.09 -28.83 11.18
C LEU A 434 7.54 -29.29 10.95
N ALA A 435 8.49 -28.59 11.55
CA ALA A 435 9.92 -28.87 11.38
C ALA A 435 10.33 -30.27 11.89
N ASP A 436 9.58 -30.80 12.85
CA ASP A 436 9.87 -32.09 13.48
C ASP A 436 8.85 -33.17 13.10
N ASN A 437 9.33 -34.36 12.76
CA ASN A 437 8.60 -35.65 12.72
C ASN A 437 7.66 -35.95 11.55
N GLY A 438 7.73 -35.25 10.41
CA GLY A 438 6.87 -35.57 9.26
C GLY A 438 5.36 -35.45 9.58
N LYS A 439 5.01 -34.65 10.57
CA LYS A 439 3.64 -34.29 10.94
C LYS A 439 3.32 -32.89 10.45
N VAL A 440 2.03 -32.64 10.29
CA VAL A 440 1.51 -31.33 9.91
C VAL A 440 0.41 -30.91 10.86
N ALA A 441 0.34 -29.61 11.11
CA ALA A 441 -0.75 -29.03 11.92
C ALA A 441 -1.90 -28.58 11.02
N LEU A 442 -3.12 -28.89 11.42
CA LEU A 442 -4.33 -28.38 10.76
C LEU A 442 -4.53 -26.90 11.06
N ARG A 443 -4.83 -26.12 10.03
CA ARG A 443 -5.05 -24.67 10.12
C ARG A 443 -6.42 -24.29 9.58
N GLN A 444 -6.92 -23.15 10.04
CA GLN A 444 -8.03 -22.44 9.42
C GLN A 444 -7.79 -20.94 9.53
N VAL A 445 -8.21 -20.16 8.53
CA VAL A 445 -8.10 -18.70 8.54
C VAL A 445 -8.98 -18.16 9.66
N PRO A 446 -8.46 -17.37 10.62
CA PRO A 446 -9.28 -16.81 11.70
C PRO A 446 -10.36 -15.87 11.16
N LEU A 447 -11.52 -15.89 11.81
CA LEU A 447 -12.59 -14.89 11.55
C LEU A 447 -12.44 -13.65 12.42
N ILE A 448 -11.78 -13.80 13.56
CA ILE A 448 -11.46 -12.68 14.46
C ILE A 448 -10.32 -11.87 13.87
N GLU A 449 -10.39 -10.56 14.08
CA GLU A 449 -9.36 -9.62 13.69
C GLU A 449 -8.70 -8.99 14.92
N GLY A 450 -7.59 -8.30 14.67
CA GLY A 450 -6.86 -7.61 15.73
C GLY A 450 -5.95 -6.52 15.18
N ALA A 451 -5.56 -5.63 16.06
CA ALA A 451 -4.60 -4.58 15.77
C ALA A 451 -3.63 -4.38 16.94
N LEU A 452 -2.40 -4.00 16.61
CA LEU A 452 -1.38 -3.60 17.57
C LEU A 452 -0.61 -2.40 17.05
N ILE A 453 -0.38 -1.42 17.93
CA ILE A 453 0.53 -0.31 17.68
C ILE A 453 1.47 -0.17 18.88
N SER A 454 2.75 0.07 18.58
CA SER A 454 3.75 0.45 19.57
C SER A 454 4.36 1.79 19.18
N VAL A 455 4.45 2.73 20.16
CA VAL A 455 4.85 4.12 19.96
C VAL A 455 5.94 4.48 20.97
N ASP A 456 6.96 5.17 20.51
CA ASP A 456 7.98 5.80 21.35
C ASP A 456 7.38 7.05 22.04
N VAL A 457 7.47 7.12 23.36
CA VAL A 457 6.81 8.16 24.15
C VAL A 457 7.40 9.56 23.88
N GLN A 458 8.72 9.64 23.68
CA GLN A 458 9.41 10.92 23.54
C GLN A 458 9.20 11.55 22.16
N THR A 459 9.21 10.73 21.13
CA THR A 459 9.22 11.20 19.76
C THR A 459 7.89 11.00 19.00
N GLY A 460 7.00 10.16 19.50
CA GLY A 460 5.78 9.75 18.79
C GLY A 460 6.03 8.74 17.66
N ARG A 461 7.26 8.27 17.46
CA ARG A 461 7.62 7.32 16.40
C ARG A 461 6.88 6.00 16.56
N VAL A 462 6.17 5.56 15.53
CA VAL A 462 5.50 4.26 15.51
C VAL A 462 6.52 3.17 15.22
N LEU A 463 6.85 2.37 16.22
CA LEU A 463 7.90 1.34 16.16
C LEU A 463 7.40 0.05 15.51
N SER A 464 6.10 -0.24 15.58
CA SER A 464 5.44 -1.38 14.93
C SER A 464 3.94 -1.13 14.78
N MET A 465 3.35 -1.76 13.74
CA MET A 465 1.93 -1.67 13.42
C MET A 465 1.44 -2.99 12.83
N PHE A 466 0.43 -3.59 13.43
CA PHE A 466 -0.30 -4.73 12.90
C PHE A 466 -1.75 -4.32 12.66
N GLY A 467 -2.24 -4.47 11.42
CA GLY A 467 -3.57 -3.98 11.01
C GLY A 467 -4.61 -5.04 10.70
N GLY A 468 -4.31 -6.33 10.90
CA GLY A 468 -5.23 -7.42 10.63
C GLY A 468 -4.52 -8.76 10.37
N TRP A 469 -5.30 -9.82 10.12
CA TRP A 469 -4.77 -11.17 9.88
C TRP A 469 -3.89 -11.26 8.64
N SER A 470 -4.40 -10.82 7.50
CA SER A 470 -3.74 -10.91 6.19
C SER A 470 -4.03 -9.69 5.34
N PHE A 471 -2.97 -9.00 4.89
CA PHE A 471 -3.09 -7.85 3.99
C PHE A 471 -3.62 -8.24 2.60
N VAL A 472 -3.35 -9.47 2.15
CA VAL A 472 -3.86 -9.99 0.88
C VAL A 472 -5.36 -10.22 0.93
N GLU A 473 -5.88 -10.65 2.08
CA GLU A 473 -7.30 -10.85 2.30
C GLU A 473 -8.04 -9.52 2.47
N SER A 474 -7.48 -8.62 3.29
CA SER A 474 -8.07 -7.32 3.58
C SER A 474 -6.99 -6.25 3.75
N GLN A 475 -7.03 -5.23 2.88
CA GLN A 475 -6.15 -4.07 2.99
C GLN A 475 -6.65 -3.04 4.02
N PHE A 476 -7.82 -3.26 4.62
CA PHE A 476 -8.37 -2.41 5.65
C PHE A 476 -7.50 -2.47 6.92
N ASN A 477 -6.83 -1.38 7.24
CA ASN A 477 -5.92 -1.28 8.37
C ASN A 477 -6.69 -0.98 9.66
N ARG A 478 -6.94 -2.01 10.47
CA ARG A 478 -7.71 -1.87 11.70
C ARG A 478 -7.00 -1.05 12.77
N ALA A 479 -5.69 -0.87 12.65
CA ALA A 479 -4.96 -0.01 13.57
C ALA A 479 -5.23 1.49 13.34
N THR A 480 -5.45 1.91 12.08
CA THR A 480 -5.59 3.33 11.71
C THR A 480 -6.98 3.70 11.19
N GLN A 481 -7.79 2.73 10.74
CA GLN A 481 -9.05 2.99 10.05
C GLN A 481 -10.28 2.46 10.80
N ALA A 482 -10.14 1.38 11.61
CA ALA A 482 -11.27 0.85 12.35
C ALA A 482 -11.63 1.77 13.53
N GLN A 483 -12.84 2.30 13.51
CA GLN A 483 -13.42 3.03 14.62
C GLN A 483 -14.06 2.01 15.58
N ARG A 484 -13.57 1.97 16.83
CA ARG A 484 -13.96 0.97 17.82
C ARG A 484 -14.09 1.56 19.21
N GLN A 485 -15.00 1.03 20.01
CA GLN A 485 -15.22 1.49 21.37
C GLN A 485 -14.10 1.03 22.30
N PRO A 486 -13.30 1.95 22.88
CA PRO A 486 -12.19 1.59 23.79
C PRO A 486 -12.70 1.04 25.13
N GLY A 487 -13.98 1.20 25.45
CA GLY A 487 -14.54 0.77 26.71
C GLY A 487 -13.78 1.37 27.89
N SER A 488 -13.57 0.59 28.93
CA SER A 488 -12.89 1.04 30.16
C SER A 488 -11.45 1.53 29.98
N SER A 489 -10.80 1.35 28.82
CA SER A 489 -9.49 1.95 28.57
C SER A 489 -9.56 3.46 28.31
N PHE A 490 -10.76 4.02 28.08
CA PHE A 490 -10.99 5.46 28.04
C PHE A 490 -10.95 6.13 29.43
N LYS A 491 -11.25 5.41 30.51
CA LYS A 491 -11.37 5.96 31.88
C LYS A 491 -10.18 6.80 32.33
N PRO A 492 -8.91 6.47 32.07
CA PRO A 492 -7.77 7.32 32.44
C PRO A 492 -7.89 8.75 31.96
N ILE A 493 -8.52 9.02 30.81
CA ILE A 493 -8.74 10.37 30.28
C ILE A 493 -9.76 11.14 31.17
N ALA A 494 -10.84 10.50 31.57
CA ALA A 494 -11.81 11.10 32.48
C ALA A 494 -11.21 11.38 33.86
N TYR A 495 -10.38 10.47 34.35
CA TYR A 495 -9.68 10.63 35.63
C TYR A 495 -8.63 11.75 35.57
N LEU A 496 -7.88 11.84 34.45
CA LEU A 496 -6.95 12.94 34.22
C LEU A 496 -7.66 14.30 34.21
N ALA A 497 -8.85 14.38 33.60
CA ALA A 497 -9.69 15.60 33.66
C ALA A 497 -10.10 15.97 35.10
N GLY A 498 -10.34 14.97 35.97
CA GLY A 498 -10.57 15.20 37.39
C GLY A 498 -9.32 15.70 38.11
N MET A 499 -8.15 15.13 37.80
CA MET A 499 -6.88 15.61 38.38
C MET A 499 -6.54 17.04 37.95
N GLU A 500 -6.91 17.44 36.71
CA GLU A 500 -6.77 18.82 36.21
C GLU A 500 -7.68 19.79 37.01
N GLN A 501 -8.81 19.33 37.55
CA GLN A 501 -9.67 20.08 38.44
C GLN A 501 -9.30 19.90 39.93
N ASN A 502 -8.08 19.46 40.20
CA ASN A 502 -7.51 19.29 41.55
C ASN A 502 -8.23 18.25 42.44
N ILE A 503 -8.94 17.28 41.81
CA ILE A 503 -9.54 16.15 42.56
C ILE A 503 -8.42 15.15 42.90
N PRO A 504 -8.16 14.87 44.20
CA PRO A 504 -7.07 13.96 44.60
C PRO A 504 -7.44 12.49 44.40
N PRO A 505 -6.45 11.57 44.23
CA PRO A 505 -6.69 10.12 44.12
C PRO A 505 -7.45 9.53 45.34
N SER A 506 -7.31 10.11 46.50
CA SER A 506 -7.95 9.71 47.77
C SER A 506 -9.43 10.14 47.87
N GLN A 507 -9.93 11.00 46.97
CA GLN A 507 -11.34 11.45 46.97
C GLN A 507 -12.28 10.24 47.00
N ILE A 508 -13.26 10.28 47.89
CA ILE A 508 -14.28 9.23 48.01
C ILE A 508 -15.46 9.53 47.08
N PHE A 509 -15.85 8.54 46.30
CA PHE A 509 -17.09 8.48 45.54
C PHE A 509 -17.92 7.29 45.94
N MET A 510 -19.24 7.41 45.90
CA MET A 510 -20.15 6.31 46.25
C MET A 510 -20.21 5.29 45.11
N ASP A 511 -19.81 4.07 45.33
CA ASP A 511 -20.05 2.93 44.45
C ASP A 511 -21.38 2.25 44.82
N SER A 512 -22.48 2.88 44.40
CA SER A 512 -23.87 2.48 44.69
C SER A 512 -24.69 2.61 43.39
N PRO A 513 -25.90 2.04 43.31
CA PRO A 513 -26.80 2.23 42.18
C PRO A 513 -26.87 3.67 41.75
N PHE A 514 -26.96 3.88 40.46
CA PHE A 514 -27.00 5.20 39.80
C PHE A 514 -28.08 5.19 38.73
N SER A 515 -28.81 6.30 38.58
CA SER A 515 -29.80 6.49 37.56
C SER A 515 -29.72 7.91 37.01
N ALA A 516 -29.82 8.03 35.67
CA ALA A 516 -29.95 9.29 34.96
C ALA A 516 -31.04 9.08 33.88
N GLY A 517 -32.28 9.55 34.16
CA GLY A 517 -33.42 9.22 33.34
C GLY A 517 -33.65 7.70 33.24
N SER A 518 -33.81 7.20 32.06
CA SER A 518 -33.95 5.75 31.77
C SER A 518 -32.63 4.95 31.81
N TRP A 519 -31.48 5.62 31.95
CA TRP A 519 -30.19 4.94 31.96
C TRP A 519 -29.77 4.47 33.36
N HIS A 520 -29.61 3.14 33.54
CA HIS A 520 -29.29 2.50 34.80
C HIS A 520 -28.00 1.67 34.69
N PRO A 521 -26.81 2.31 34.68
CA PRO A 521 -25.56 1.62 34.54
C PRO A 521 -25.22 0.75 35.76
N ASN A 522 -24.47 -0.30 35.53
CA ASN A 522 -24.00 -1.21 36.54
C ASN A 522 -22.48 -1.36 36.49
N ASN A 523 -21.89 -1.80 37.61
CA ASN A 523 -20.57 -2.35 37.58
C ASN A 523 -20.54 -3.72 36.86
N TYR A 524 -19.40 -4.11 36.29
CA TYR A 524 -19.24 -5.40 35.60
C TYR A 524 -19.69 -6.59 36.44
N GLU A 525 -19.30 -6.64 37.73
CA GLU A 525 -19.63 -7.71 38.67
C GLU A 525 -21.04 -7.58 39.27
N LYS A 526 -21.78 -6.52 38.90
CA LYS A 526 -23.11 -6.20 39.48
C LYS A 526 -23.11 -6.08 41.02
N THR A 527 -21.96 -5.73 41.61
CA THR A 527 -21.78 -5.51 43.05
C THR A 527 -21.44 -4.07 43.34
N PHE A 528 -21.71 -3.62 44.57
CA PHE A 528 -21.50 -2.26 45.02
C PHE A 528 -20.61 -2.28 46.27
N TRP A 529 -19.71 -1.32 46.40
CA TRP A 529 -18.76 -1.24 47.50
C TRP A 529 -19.02 -0.09 48.50
N GLY A 530 -20.00 0.79 48.18
CA GLY A 530 -20.25 1.99 48.96
C GLY A 530 -19.16 3.04 48.83
N PRO A 531 -18.70 3.69 49.91
CA PRO A 531 -17.64 4.69 49.83
C PRO A 531 -16.36 4.10 49.28
N THR A 532 -15.90 4.63 48.11
CA THR A 532 -14.77 4.06 47.35
C THR A 532 -13.82 5.19 46.93
N ALA A 533 -12.57 5.09 47.34
CA ALA A 533 -11.53 6.03 46.89
C ALA A 533 -11.40 6.00 45.35
N LEU A 534 -11.19 7.18 44.75
CA LEU A 534 -11.05 7.31 43.29
C LEU A 534 -9.96 6.37 42.74
N HIS A 535 -8.83 6.23 43.43
CA HIS A 535 -7.80 5.26 43.16
C HIS A 535 -8.38 3.84 42.93
N ASN A 536 -9.16 3.32 43.88
CA ASN A 536 -9.79 2.00 43.76
C ASN A 536 -10.81 1.94 42.61
N GLY A 537 -11.49 3.04 42.33
CA GLY A 537 -12.36 3.17 41.16
C GLY A 537 -11.64 2.87 39.84
N LEU A 538 -10.43 3.39 39.66
CA LEU A 538 -9.61 3.11 38.45
C LEU A 538 -8.99 1.71 38.51
N ARG A 539 -8.37 1.34 39.66
CA ARG A 539 -7.67 0.08 39.84
C ARG A 539 -8.55 -1.12 39.51
N TYR A 540 -9.79 -1.12 39.98
CA TYR A 540 -10.78 -2.17 39.75
C TYR A 540 -11.79 -1.84 38.65
N SER A 541 -11.57 -0.73 37.92
CA SER A 541 -12.41 -0.33 36.78
C SER A 541 -13.90 -0.17 37.09
N ARG A 542 -14.24 0.42 38.30
CA ARG A 542 -15.63 0.58 38.77
C ARG A 542 -16.35 1.62 37.92
N ASN A 543 -17.45 1.23 37.26
CA ASN A 543 -18.21 2.12 36.38
C ASN A 543 -18.86 3.25 37.15
N LEU A 544 -19.52 2.94 38.27
CA LEU A 544 -20.33 3.91 39.00
C LEU A 544 -19.49 5.00 39.71
N VAL A 545 -18.24 4.67 40.08
CA VAL A 545 -17.25 5.65 40.55
C VAL A 545 -16.86 6.59 39.42
N THR A 546 -16.58 6.04 38.23
CA THR A 546 -16.21 6.82 37.02
C THR A 546 -17.32 7.76 36.59
N ILE A 547 -18.58 7.29 36.60
CA ILE A 547 -19.76 8.12 36.24
C ILE A 547 -19.92 9.28 37.19
N ARG A 548 -19.78 9.04 38.48
CA ARG A 548 -19.89 10.12 39.52
C ARG A 548 -18.75 11.12 39.43
N LEU A 549 -17.54 10.63 39.16
CA LEU A 549 -16.41 11.51 38.84
C LEU A 549 -16.75 12.40 37.64
N ALA A 550 -17.26 11.81 36.55
CA ALA A 550 -17.61 12.55 35.33
C ALA A 550 -18.74 13.56 35.55
N ALA A 551 -19.72 13.22 36.39
CA ALA A 551 -20.77 14.14 36.78
C ALA A 551 -20.24 15.35 37.56
N GLN A 552 -19.23 15.16 38.41
CA GLN A 552 -18.58 16.22 39.19
C GLN A 552 -17.67 17.08 38.28
N VAL A 553 -16.87 16.45 37.42
CA VAL A 553 -15.90 17.11 36.51
C VAL A 553 -16.61 17.89 35.41
N GLY A 554 -17.74 17.36 34.94
CA GLY A 554 -18.48 17.85 33.79
C GLY A 554 -18.00 17.32 32.47
N MET A 555 -18.93 16.93 31.62
CA MET A 555 -18.64 16.32 30.31
C MET A 555 -17.89 17.24 29.35
N ASN A 556 -18.03 18.57 29.49
CA ASN A 556 -17.28 19.54 28.69
C ASN A 556 -15.77 19.45 28.93
N ALA A 557 -15.32 19.34 30.17
CA ALA A 557 -13.90 19.24 30.51
C ALA A 557 -13.30 17.93 29.98
N ILE A 558 -14.03 16.82 30.14
CA ILE A 558 -13.59 15.49 29.66
C ILE A 558 -13.52 15.46 28.14
N SER A 559 -14.55 15.99 27.44
CA SER A 559 -14.57 16.07 25.98
C SER A 559 -13.43 16.93 25.44
N ASN A 560 -13.20 18.10 26.03
CA ASN A 560 -12.11 18.99 25.60
C ASN A 560 -10.74 18.34 25.80
N LEU A 561 -10.52 17.61 26.88
CA LEU A 561 -9.27 16.90 27.14
C LEU A 561 -9.08 15.73 26.17
N ALA A 562 -10.14 14.94 25.90
CA ALA A 562 -10.09 13.84 24.93
C ALA A 562 -9.73 14.33 23.51
N ILE A 563 -10.32 15.47 23.09
CA ILE A 563 -9.99 16.12 21.81
C ILE A 563 -8.54 16.66 21.83
N ALA A 564 -8.12 17.30 22.92
CA ALA A 564 -6.77 17.85 23.04
C ALA A 564 -5.68 16.77 23.01
N LEU A 565 -5.95 15.59 23.57
CA LEU A 565 -5.10 14.42 23.52
C LEU A 565 -5.11 13.72 22.15
N GLY A 566 -6.01 14.11 21.22
CA GLY A 566 -6.18 13.50 19.90
C GLY A 566 -6.89 12.15 19.92
N GLU A 567 -7.52 11.78 21.03
CA GLU A 567 -8.27 10.52 21.16
C GLU A 567 -9.44 10.46 20.18
N VAL A 568 -10.18 11.58 20.07
CA VAL A 568 -11.33 11.74 19.16
C VAL A 568 -11.32 13.13 18.54
N ASP A 569 -12.02 13.33 17.43
CA ASP A 569 -12.21 14.67 16.84
C ASP A 569 -13.39 15.41 17.50
N SER A 570 -14.39 14.64 17.95
CA SER A 570 -15.55 15.13 18.68
C SER A 570 -16.02 14.06 19.66
N MET A 571 -16.70 14.48 20.75
CA MET A 571 -17.21 13.56 21.77
C MET A 571 -18.60 14.03 22.22
N PRO A 572 -19.58 13.12 22.23
CA PRO A 572 -20.90 13.41 22.81
C PRO A 572 -20.76 13.76 24.30
N LYS A 573 -21.45 14.82 24.75
CA LYS A 573 -21.41 15.32 26.12
C LYS A 573 -22.41 14.60 27.00
N VAL A 574 -22.43 13.27 26.95
CA VAL A 574 -23.31 12.39 27.71
C VAL A 574 -22.53 11.45 28.62
N LEU A 575 -23.04 11.11 29.77
CA LEU A 575 -22.35 10.32 30.80
C LEU A 575 -21.89 8.94 30.30
N PRO A 576 -22.64 8.19 29.46
CA PRO A 576 -22.14 6.90 28.92
C PRO A 576 -20.81 7.00 28.20
N ALA A 577 -20.49 8.15 27.58
CA ALA A 577 -19.25 8.35 26.83
C ALA A 577 -17.99 8.15 27.68
N VAL A 578 -18.03 8.42 29.02
CA VAL A 578 -16.88 8.23 29.92
C VAL A 578 -16.54 6.76 30.18
N LEU A 579 -17.46 5.87 29.87
CA LEU A 579 -17.22 4.42 29.91
C LEU A 579 -16.62 3.89 28.62
N GLY A 580 -16.28 4.77 27.67
CA GLY A 580 -15.70 4.44 26.37
C GLY A 580 -16.73 4.00 25.34
N ALA A 581 -17.96 4.51 25.41
CA ALA A 581 -18.97 4.36 24.36
C ALA A 581 -18.74 5.27 23.15
N VAL A 582 -17.62 5.96 23.08
CA VAL A 582 -17.15 6.72 21.91
C VAL A 582 -16.17 5.88 21.12
N GLU A 583 -16.20 6.05 19.79
CA GLU A 583 -15.32 5.28 18.91
C GLU A 583 -14.01 6.03 18.67
N THR A 584 -12.92 5.27 18.68
CA THR A 584 -11.57 5.75 18.35
C THR A 584 -10.82 4.67 17.57
N THR A 585 -9.62 5.01 17.07
CA THR A 585 -8.72 4.04 16.44
C THR A 585 -7.61 3.62 17.42
N VAL A 586 -7.02 2.44 17.20
CA VAL A 586 -5.85 1.98 17.99
C VAL A 586 -4.72 3.00 17.92
N PHE A 587 -4.55 3.65 16.76
CA PHE A 587 -3.55 4.68 16.50
C PHE A 587 -3.76 5.92 17.38
N ARG A 588 -5.00 6.45 17.43
CA ARG A 588 -5.34 7.61 18.26
C ARG A 588 -5.24 7.31 19.74
N HIS A 589 -5.75 6.15 20.15
CA HIS A 589 -5.69 5.70 21.53
C HIS A 589 -4.25 5.54 22.03
N ALA A 590 -3.35 5.04 21.16
CA ALA A 590 -1.92 4.98 21.47
C ALA A 590 -1.30 6.38 21.63
N GLY A 591 -1.71 7.36 20.81
CA GLY A 591 -1.27 8.75 20.93
C GLY A 591 -1.74 9.44 22.23
N ALA A 592 -2.98 9.20 22.64
CA ALA A 592 -3.51 9.72 23.91
C ALA A 592 -2.75 9.12 25.12
N TYR A 593 -2.49 7.81 25.09
CA TYR A 593 -1.69 7.16 26.14
C TYR A 593 -0.22 7.59 26.11
N ALA A 594 0.36 7.82 24.93
CA ALA A 594 1.71 8.37 24.80
C ALA A 594 1.79 9.79 25.38
N SER A 595 0.74 10.60 25.20
CA SER A 595 0.67 11.94 25.78
C SER A 595 0.56 11.92 27.29
N ILE A 596 -0.17 10.97 27.86
CA ILE A 596 -0.20 10.74 29.32
C ILE A 596 1.18 10.31 29.83
N ALA A 597 1.81 9.32 29.17
CA ALA A 597 3.15 8.82 29.51
C ALA A 597 4.23 9.91 29.38
N ALA A 598 4.06 10.85 28.47
CA ALA A 598 4.91 12.04 28.25
C ALA A 598 4.53 13.22 29.17
N GLU A 599 3.98 12.95 30.35
CA GLU A 599 3.63 13.98 31.36
C GLU A 599 2.70 15.08 30.83
N GLY A 600 1.78 14.74 29.93
CA GLY A 600 0.80 15.65 29.37
C GLY A 600 1.30 16.47 28.17
N LEU A 601 2.47 16.15 27.62
CA LEU A 601 2.92 16.68 26.34
C LEU A 601 2.26 15.90 25.18
N LEU A 602 1.59 16.61 24.27
CA LEU A 602 0.88 16.00 23.15
C LEU A 602 1.83 15.21 22.26
N THR A 603 1.77 13.91 22.33
CA THR A 603 2.58 13.00 21.52
C THR A 603 1.72 12.40 20.40
N LYS A 604 1.84 12.97 19.20
CA LYS A 604 1.13 12.46 18.03
C LYS A 604 1.94 11.32 17.39
N PRO A 605 1.36 10.13 17.21
CA PRO A 605 2.06 9.06 16.52
C PRO A 605 2.45 9.47 15.09
N THR A 606 3.70 9.22 14.72
CA THR A 606 4.24 9.51 13.38
C THR A 606 4.84 8.26 12.76
N LEU A 607 4.59 8.07 11.45
CA LEU A 607 5.11 6.95 10.69
C LEU A 607 6.42 7.29 9.97
N ILE A 608 6.64 8.57 9.67
CA ILE A 608 7.72 9.07 8.83
C ILE A 608 8.67 9.91 9.69
N ASP A 609 9.96 9.63 9.61
CA ASP A 609 11.00 10.41 10.26
C ASP A 609 11.41 11.60 9.39
N TYR A 610 11.74 11.34 8.12
CA TYR A 610 12.04 12.37 7.14
C TYR A 610 11.80 11.88 5.71
N ILE A 611 11.70 12.83 4.78
CA ILE A 611 11.49 12.58 3.35
C ILE A 611 12.56 13.35 2.58
N GLN A 612 13.26 12.66 1.68
CA GLN A 612 14.17 13.25 0.71
C GLN A 612 13.56 13.25 -0.69
N ASP A 613 13.93 14.23 -1.48
CA ASP A 613 13.64 14.23 -2.91
C ASP A 613 14.66 13.35 -3.66
N ARG A 614 14.47 13.21 -4.98
CA ARG A 614 15.35 12.43 -5.87
C ARG A 614 16.81 12.88 -5.88
N ASN A 615 17.13 14.07 -5.36
CA ASN A 615 18.47 14.64 -5.31
C ASN A 615 19.10 14.46 -3.92
N GLY A 616 18.43 13.77 -3.01
CA GLY A 616 18.88 13.56 -1.63
C GLY A 616 18.61 14.75 -0.71
N LYS A 617 17.90 15.80 -1.18
CA LYS A 617 17.55 16.95 -0.34
C LYS A 617 16.38 16.60 0.56
N VAL A 618 16.55 16.80 1.88
CA VAL A 618 15.45 16.67 2.84
C VAL A 618 14.40 17.75 2.57
N ILE A 619 13.19 17.33 2.24
CA ILE A 619 12.04 18.19 1.94
C ILE A 619 11.01 18.22 3.06
N TRP A 620 11.09 17.27 3.99
CA TRP A 620 10.27 17.21 5.19
C TRP A 620 10.95 16.36 6.26
N HIS A 621 10.81 16.74 7.51
CA HIS A 621 11.20 15.95 8.68
C HIS A 621 10.23 16.17 9.84
N SER A 622 10.21 15.26 10.79
CA SER A 622 9.43 15.39 12.02
C SER A 622 10.05 16.45 12.94
N ASP A 623 9.25 17.43 13.36
CA ASP A 623 9.72 18.57 14.17
C ASP A 623 9.45 18.39 15.68
N VAL A 624 9.17 17.17 16.14
CA VAL A 624 8.83 16.91 17.55
C VAL A 624 9.97 17.33 18.50
N LEU A 625 11.17 16.94 18.16
CA LEU A 625 12.38 17.33 18.89
C LEU A 625 13.36 18.03 17.93
N LYS A 626 13.80 19.22 18.27
CA LYS A 626 14.73 20.00 17.48
C LYS A 626 16.04 20.18 18.22
N LEU A 627 17.15 19.97 17.50
CA LEU A 627 18.47 20.29 18.00
C LEU A 627 18.78 21.75 17.65
N GLU A 628 18.92 22.60 18.67
CA GLU A 628 19.52 23.93 18.49
C GLU A 628 21.00 23.84 18.81
N HIS A 629 21.81 24.12 17.80
CA HIS A 629 23.24 24.23 17.96
C HIS A 629 23.58 25.58 18.56
N SER A 630 24.38 25.59 19.60
CA SER A 630 24.97 26.83 20.15
C SER A 630 25.97 27.43 19.14
N GLU A 631 26.07 28.75 19.11
CA GLU A 631 27.16 29.42 18.42
C GLU A 631 28.53 29.11 19.06
N ASP A 632 28.53 28.68 20.30
CA ASP A 632 29.71 28.23 21.04
C ASP A 632 29.95 26.73 20.72
N PRO A 633 31.06 26.37 20.04
CA PRO A 633 31.38 25.01 19.66
C PRO A 633 31.65 24.08 20.85
N ASP A 634 31.94 24.62 22.04
CA ASP A 634 32.16 23.83 23.25
C ASP A 634 30.89 23.52 24.03
N ARG A 635 29.74 24.07 23.60
CA ARG A 635 28.43 23.75 24.17
C ARG A 635 27.73 22.62 23.43
N LEU A 636 27.21 21.67 24.19
CA LEU A 636 26.35 20.63 23.65
C LEU A 636 25.07 21.23 23.02
N PRO A 637 24.60 20.69 21.90
CA PRO A 637 23.32 21.10 21.31
C PRO A 637 22.19 20.99 22.33
N LEU A 638 21.30 21.99 22.36
CA LEU A 638 20.12 21.96 23.18
C LEU A 638 19.00 21.23 22.45
N ILE A 639 18.38 20.26 23.10
CA ILE A 639 17.18 19.59 22.58
C ILE A 639 15.98 20.40 23.02
N ILE A 640 15.27 20.99 22.06
CA ILE A 640 14.01 21.71 22.31
C ILE A 640 12.85 20.81 21.97
N ASP A 641 11.96 20.61 22.95
CA ASP A 641 10.70 19.88 22.78
C ASP A 641 9.59 20.85 22.37
N HIS A 642 9.13 20.75 21.12
CA HIS A 642 8.07 21.58 20.57
C HIS A 642 6.65 21.08 20.82
N ARG A 643 6.50 19.98 21.59
CA ARG A 643 5.18 19.42 21.88
C ARG A 643 4.35 20.37 22.74
N LYS A 644 3.07 20.50 22.37
CA LYS A 644 2.11 21.27 23.15
C LYS A 644 1.75 20.55 24.45
N ARG A 645 1.80 21.24 25.59
CA ARG A 645 1.26 20.72 26.84
C ARG A 645 -0.28 20.76 26.80
N VAL A 646 -0.93 19.62 26.98
CA VAL A 646 -2.40 19.46 26.97
C VAL A 646 -2.95 19.05 28.34
N ALA A 647 -2.09 18.57 29.22
CA ALA A 647 -2.36 18.34 30.64
C ALA A 647 -1.14 18.71 31.48
N SER A 648 -1.33 19.02 32.76
CA SER A 648 -0.21 19.32 33.66
C SER A 648 0.63 18.06 33.93
N ALA A 649 1.95 18.24 34.11
CA ALA A 649 2.83 17.13 34.46
C ALA A 649 2.40 16.48 35.78
N GLN A 650 1.96 17.30 36.74
CA GLN A 650 1.49 16.85 38.04
C GLN A 650 0.26 15.94 37.95
N SER A 651 -0.78 16.34 37.20
CA SER A 651 -1.97 15.52 36.95
C SER A 651 -1.65 14.24 36.18
N SER A 652 -0.78 14.35 35.20
CA SER A 652 -0.33 13.19 34.41
C SER A 652 0.41 12.20 35.30
N TYR A 653 1.27 12.65 36.18
CA TYR A 653 1.95 11.78 37.13
C TYR A 653 0.97 11.16 38.14
N GLN A 654 -0.05 11.89 38.63
CA GLN A 654 -1.08 11.31 39.45
C GLN A 654 -1.80 10.14 38.80
N ILE A 655 -2.23 10.30 37.53
CA ILE A 655 -2.91 9.23 36.83
C ILE A 655 -1.96 8.06 36.49
N ILE A 656 -0.68 8.33 36.20
CA ILE A 656 0.35 7.30 35.99
C ILE A 656 0.49 6.43 37.23
N THR A 657 0.64 7.02 38.41
CA THR A 657 0.78 6.24 39.68
C THR A 657 -0.43 5.36 39.97
N MET A 658 -1.65 5.86 39.68
CA MET A 658 -2.86 5.04 39.80
C MET A 658 -2.87 3.90 38.76
N MET A 659 -2.43 4.17 37.53
CA MET A 659 -2.35 3.15 36.44
C MET A 659 -1.23 2.13 36.69
N GLU A 660 -0.14 2.50 37.41
CA GLU A 660 0.84 1.53 37.88
C GLU A 660 0.20 0.52 38.85
N ASP A 661 -0.69 0.99 39.74
CA ASP A 661 -1.36 0.08 40.68
C ASP A 661 -2.40 -0.81 39.96
N VAL A 662 -3.02 -0.37 38.89
CA VAL A 662 -3.80 -1.24 37.99
C VAL A 662 -2.96 -2.42 37.51
N MET A 663 -1.66 -2.19 37.17
CA MET A 663 -0.72 -3.23 36.71
C MET A 663 -0.21 -4.10 37.87
N LYS A 664 0.01 -3.53 39.04
CA LYS A 664 0.56 -4.23 40.21
C LYS A 664 -0.50 -5.09 40.91
N ARG A 665 -1.71 -4.58 41.10
CA ARG A 665 -2.73 -5.18 41.99
C ARG A 665 -4.15 -5.13 41.42
N GLY A 666 -4.35 -4.59 40.22
CA GLY A 666 -5.65 -4.38 39.58
C GLY A 666 -5.92 -5.28 38.39
N THR A 667 -6.78 -4.81 37.48
CA THR A 667 -7.25 -5.56 36.30
C THR A 667 -6.14 -5.81 35.28
N GLY A 668 -4.99 -5.12 35.38
CA GLY A 668 -3.84 -5.25 34.49
C GLY A 668 -2.76 -6.22 34.94
N MET A 669 -2.91 -6.91 36.05
CA MET A 669 -1.87 -7.79 36.62
C MET A 669 -1.32 -8.84 35.64
N SER A 670 -2.17 -9.41 34.78
CA SER A 670 -1.75 -10.41 33.79
C SER A 670 -0.78 -9.81 32.75
N ALA A 671 -0.93 -8.52 32.42
CA ALA A 671 -0.06 -7.81 31.50
C ALA A 671 1.32 -7.48 32.10
N ALA A 672 1.43 -7.33 33.41
CA ALA A 672 2.71 -7.03 34.07
C ALA A 672 3.53 -8.27 34.44
N ARG A 673 2.98 -9.47 34.30
CA ARG A 673 3.61 -10.70 34.79
C ARG A 673 4.99 -10.94 34.15
N GLY A 674 6.02 -11.05 35.02
CA GLY A 674 7.39 -11.36 34.63
C GLY A 674 8.12 -10.21 33.92
N ILE A 675 7.64 -8.97 34.06
CA ILE A 675 8.33 -7.75 33.61
C ILE A 675 8.72 -6.96 34.87
N ASP A 676 10.02 -6.90 35.18
CA ASP A 676 10.56 -6.14 36.33
C ASP A 676 10.90 -4.70 35.88
N ARG A 677 9.85 -3.89 35.66
CA ARG A 677 9.96 -2.48 35.26
C ARG A 677 8.72 -1.71 35.68
N PRO A 678 8.80 -0.39 35.85
CA PRO A 678 7.62 0.45 35.98
C PRO A 678 6.73 0.34 34.74
N LEU A 679 5.48 -0.03 34.96
CA LEU A 679 4.47 -0.19 33.91
C LEU A 679 3.15 0.41 34.39
N ALA A 680 2.53 1.18 33.54
CA ALA A 680 1.19 1.71 33.71
C ALA A 680 0.28 1.21 32.61
N GLY A 681 -1.01 0.96 32.91
CA GLY A 681 -1.89 0.44 31.86
C GLY A 681 -3.33 0.28 32.31
N LYS A 682 -4.21 0.01 31.35
CA LYS A 682 -5.63 -0.18 31.56
C LYS A 682 -6.22 -1.18 30.57
N THR A 683 -7.04 -2.08 31.07
CA THR A 683 -7.90 -2.96 30.27
C THR A 683 -9.11 -2.20 29.74
N GLY A 684 -9.48 -2.48 28.49
CA GLY A 684 -10.74 -2.06 27.87
C GLY A 684 -11.56 -3.27 27.46
N THR A 685 -12.86 -3.17 27.66
CA THR A 685 -13.84 -4.14 27.16
C THR A 685 -15.10 -3.35 26.86
N SER A 686 -15.59 -3.41 25.62
CA SER A 686 -16.87 -2.81 25.27
C SER A 686 -18.04 -3.65 25.76
N GLN A 687 -19.23 -3.08 25.67
CA GLN A 687 -20.46 -3.81 26.02
C GLN A 687 -20.55 -5.09 25.21
N ASP A 688 -21.11 -6.14 25.81
CA ASP A 688 -21.29 -7.48 25.23
C ASP A 688 -20.00 -8.16 24.72
N PHE A 689 -18.83 -7.68 25.17
CA PHE A 689 -17.52 -8.21 24.76
C PHE A 689 -17.26 -8.14 23.26
N ASN A 690 -17.73 -7.10 22.57
CA ASN A 690 -17.48 -6.96 21.13
C ASN A 690 -16.03 -6.53 20.84
N ASP A 691 -15.44 -5.75 21.76
CA ASP A 691 -14.08 -5.24 21.65
C ASP A 691 -13.27 -5.55 22.91
N ALA A 692 -12.10 -6.09 22.75
CA ALA A 692 -11.15 -6.37 23.83
C ALA A 692 -9.87 -5.57 23.62
N TRP A 693 -9.58 -4.64 24.56
CA TRP A 693 -8.46 -3.73 24.50
C TRP A 693 -7.49 -3.93 25.68
N PHE A 694 -6.24 -3.68 25.39
CA PHE A 694 -5.24 -3.41 26.43
C PHE A 694 -4.35 -2.25 25.95
N ALA A 695 -4.35 -1.15 26.71
CA ALA A 695 -3.49 0.00 26.50
C ALA A 695 -2.57 0.16 27.71
N GLY A 696 -1.27 0.15 27.48
CA GLY A 696 -0.29 0.27 28.56
C GLY A 696 1.07 0.72 28.08
N PHE A 697 1.92 1.15 29.02
CA PHE A 697 3.19 1.77 28.70
C PHE A 697 4.23 1.58 29.82
N SER A 698 5.49 1.65 29.43
CA SER A 698 6.65 2.01 30.23
C SER A 698 6.95 3.50 30.05
N PRO A 699 7.92 4.09 30.77
CA PRO A 699 8.29 5.49 30.57
C PRO A 699 8.69 5.85 29.14
N ASP A 700 9.12 4.88 28.33
CA ASP A 700 9.66 5.10 26.99
C ASP A 700 8.84 4.50 25.85
N VAL A 701 7.93 3.55 26.12
CA VAL A 701 7.15 2.89 25.07
C VAL A 701 5.69 2.68 25.47
N VAL A 702 4.79 3.10 24.62
CA VAL A 702 3.35 2.76 24.67
C VAL A 702 3.04 1.64 23.71
N THR A 703 2.22 0.69 24.13
CA THR A 703 1.66 -0.33 23.24
C THR A 703 0.16 -0.47 23.49
N VAL A 704 -0.61 -0.49 22.41
CA VAL A 704 -2.06 -0.72 22.44
C VAL A 704 -2.38 -1.93 21.56
N VAL A 705 -3.18 -2.84 22.11
CA VAL A 705 -3.63 -4.07 21.46
C VAL A 705 -5.15 -4.13 21.49
N TRP A 706 -5.75 -4.46 20.36
CA TRP A 706 -7.18 -4.64 20.19
C TRP A 706 -7.50 -5.97 19.50
N PHE A 707 -8.61 -6.59 19.90
CA PHE A 707 -9.25 -7.73 19.25
C PHE A 707 -10.76 -7.49 19.10
N GLY A 708 -11.31 -7.92 17.96
CA GLY A 708 -12.74 -7.83 17.66
C GLY A 708 -13.06 -8.43 16.29
N PHE A 709 -14.30 -8.32 15.86
CA PHE A 709 -14.73 -8.69 14.52
C PHE A 709 -14.99 -7.42 13.70
N ASP A 710 -14.84 -7.49 12.37
CA ASP A 710 -15.13 -6.35 11.49
C ASP A 710 -16.59 -5.91 11.61
N GLN A 711 -17.50 -6.87 11.59
CA GLN A 711 -18.90 -6.66 11.99
C GLN A 711 -18.99 -6.85 13.51
N PRO A 712 -19.54 -5.89 14.27
CA PRO A 712 -19.69 -5.99 15.72
C PRO A 712 -20.36 -7.31 16.12
N LYS A 713 -19.61 -8.14 16.84
CA LYS A 713 -20.04 -9.44 17.31
C LYS A 713 -19.30 -9.77 18.59
N THR A 714 -19.99 -10.37 19.56
CA THR A 714 -19.38 -10.77 20.80
C THR A 714 -18.22 -11.75 20.62
N LEU A 715 -17.11 -11.49 21.32
CA LEU A 715 -15.97 -12.39 21.45
C LEU A 715 -16.30 -13.61 22.34
N GLY A 716 -17.43 -13.58 23.04
CA GLY A 716 -17.86 -14.59 23.99
C GLY A 716 -17.78 -14.13 25.44
N LYS A 717 -18.61 -14.72 26.29
CA LYS A 717 -18.69 -14.37 27.71
C LYS A 717 -17.32 -14.54 28.38
N GLY A 718 -16.87 -13.49 29.06
CA GLY A 718 -15.58 -13.47 29.76
C GLY A 718 -14.36 -13.16 28.89
N MET A 719 -14.50 -12.97 27.56
CA MET A 719 -13.42 -12.60 26.63
C MET A 719 -13.10 -11.11 26.72
N SER A 720 -12.65 -10.67 27.90
CA SER A 720 -12.28 -9.28 28.17
C SER A 720 -10.88 -8.95 27.67
N GLY A 721 -10.53 -7.66 27.66
CA GLY A 721 -9.17 -7.17 27.36
C GLY A 721 -8.08 -7.84 28.22
N ALA A 722 -8.37 -8.16 29.48
CA ALA A 722 -7.43 -8.88 30.36
C ALA A 722 -7.14 -10.32 29.89
N VAL A 723 -8.10 -10.96 29.23
CA VAL A 723 -7.99 -12.36 28.78
C VAL A 723 -7.41 -12.47 27.38
N VAL A 724 -7.80 -11.59 26.46
CA VAL A 724 -7.44 -11.69 25.03
C VAL A 724 -6.27 -10.78 24.66
N ALA A 725 -6.31 -9.50 25.04
CA ALA A 725 -5.31 -8.50 24.63
C ALA A 725 -4.08 -8.42 25.56
N ALA A 726 -4.29 -8.48 26.87
CA ALA A 726 -3.20 -8.34 27.84
C ALA A 726 -2.08 -9.39 27.71
N PRO A 727 -2.33 -10.67 27.39
CA PRO A 727 -1.25 -11.64 27.19
C PRO A 727 -0.36 -11.31 25.99
N VAL A 728 -0.93 -10.79 24.90
CA VAL A 728 -0.16 -10.36 23.72
C VAL A 728 0.67 -9.13 24.06
N TRP A 729 0.07 -8.16 24.72
CA TRP A 729 0.76 -6.97 25.21
C TRP A 729 1.93 -7.34 26.12
N ASN A 730 1.73 -8.23 27.09
CA ASN A 730 2.77 -8.70 28.00
C ASN A 730 3.96 -9.30 27.24
N GLU A 731 3.71 -10.27 26.37
CA GLU A 731 4.78 -10.95 25.64
C GLU A 731 5.51 -9.99 24.68
N PHE A 732 4.78 -9.07 24.04
CA PHE A 732 5.37 -8.04 23.19
C PHE A 732 6.25 -7.09 24.02
N MET A 733 5.72 -6.48 25.09
CA MET A 733 6.47 -5.54 25.95
C MET A 733 7.67 -6.19 26.62
N LYS A 734 7.53 -7.43 27.12
CA LYS A 734 8.65 -8.18 27.69
C LYS A 734 9.83 -8.27 26.75
N ASN A 735 9.57 -8.54 25.46
CA ASN A 735 10.62 -8.69 24.45
C ASN A 735 11.24 -7.35 24.04
N ILE A 736 10.42 -6.32 23.79
CA ILE A 736 10.95 -5.02 23.32
C ILE A 736 11.69 -4.25 24.42
N LEU A 737 11.30 -4.45 25.69
CA LEU A 737 11.95 -3.80 26.83
C LEU A 737 13.23 -4.54 27.28
N ALA A 738 13.44 -5.79 26.85
CA ALA A 738 14.55 -6.63 27.34
C ALA A 738 15.93 -5.96 27.20
N ASN A 739 16.15 -5.21 26.12
CA ASN A 739 17.42 -4.56 25.80
C ASN A 739 17.37 -3.02 25.97
N ARG A 740 16.30 -2.48 26.58
CA ARG A 740 16.19 -1.05 26.87
C ARG A 740 16.62 -0.75 28.31
N PRO A 741 17.08 0.46 28.63
CA PRO A 741 17.39 0.85 29.99
C PRO A 741 16.14 0.75 30.88
N LYS A 742 16.33 0.43 32.14
CA LYS A 742 15.25 0.45 33.14
C LYS A 742 15.05 1.89 33.60
N LEU A 743 13.94 2.49 33.16
CA LEU A 743 13.57 3.87 33.47
C LEU A 743 12.43 3.87 34.49
N ASP A 744 12.40 4.88 35.35
CA ASP A 744 11.28 5.19 36.23
C ASP A 744 10.45 6.34 35.62
N PHE A 745 9.17 6.43 35.97
CA PHE A 745 8.36 7.60 35.65
C PHE A 745 8.90 8.82 36.39
N ALA A 746 9.20 9.88 35.68
CA ALA A 746 9.75 11.08 36.26
C ALA A 746 8.71 11.76 37.19
N LYS A 747 9.10 12.05 38.40
CA LYS A 747 8.24 12.77 39.35
C LYS A 747 8.41 14.27 39.16
N PRO A 748 7.36 14.99 38.72
CA PRO A 748 7.45 16.44 38.50
C PRO A 748 7.56 17.23 39.81
N GLU A 749 8.03 18.46 39.73
CA GLU A 749 8.03 19.42 40.87
C GLU A 749 6.59 19.68 41.35
N GLY A 750 6.44 19.98 42.65
CA GLY A 750 5.13 20.26 43.26
C GLY A 750 4.27 19.01 43.49
N VAL A 751 4.88 17.80 43.41
CA VAL A 751 4.21 16.53 43.69
C VAL A 751 4.97 15.75 44.77
N PHE A 752 4.23 15.22 45.74
CA PHE A 752 4.77 14.31 46.75
C PHE A 752 4.01 12.96 46.75
N LEU A 753 4.66 11.88 47.15
CA LEU A 753 4.05 10.58 47.33
C LEU A 753 3.61 10.41 48.77
N ALA A 754 2.38 9.94 49.00
CA ALA A 754 1.89 9.63 50.33
C ALA A 754 1.02 8.37 50.31
N SER A 755 1.10 7.62 51.39
CA SER A 755 0.30 6.44 51.63
C SER A 755 -0.92 6.76 52.45
N TYR A 756 -2.05 6.13 52.14
CA TYR A 756 -3.29 6.23 52.91
C TYR A 756 -4.06 4.92 52.81
N ASP A 757 -4.91 4.68 53.83
CA ASP A 757 -5.71 3.46 53.90
C ASP A 757 -7.02 3.62 53.16
N THR A 758 -7.39 2.58 52.43
CA THR A 758 -8.67 2.47 51.73
C THR A 758 -9.40 1.21 52.18
N SER A 759 -10.68 1.07 51.80
CA SER A 759 -11.44 -0.17 52.05
C SER A 759 -10.84 -1.42 51.36
N LYS A 760 -9.85 -1.25 50.47
CA LYS A 760 -9.15 -2.32 49.76
C LYS A 760 -7.65 -2.39 50.06
N GLY A 761 -7.26 -1.89 51.22
CA GLY A 761 -5.89 -1.87 51.73
C GLY A 761 -5.18 -0.53 51.49
N SER A 762 -3.95 -0.44 52.00
CA SER A 762 -3.14 0.75 51.89
C SER A 762 -2.64 0.94 50.44
N VAL A 763 -2.66 2.16 49.97
CA VAL A 763 -2.21 2.59 48.63
C VAL A 763 -1.26 3.79 48.79
N THR A 764 -0.36 3.93 47.81
CA THR A 764 0.54 5.08 47.71
C THR A 764 0.25 5.79 46.43
N ASP A 765 -0.08 7.06 46.49
CA ASP A 765 -0.40 7.91 45.35
C ASP A 765 0.40 9.22 45.35
N ALA A 766 0.37 9.87 44.22
CA ALA A 766 0.92 11.22 44.02
C ALA A 766 -0.11 12.27 44.41
N PHE A 767 0.32 13.28 45.16
CA PHE A 767 -0.49 14.43 45.57
C PHE A 767 0.19 15.71 45.17
N LYS A 768 -0.60 16.68 44.72
CA LYS A 768 -0.14 18.07 44.44
C LYS A 768 -0.02 18.84 45.73
N GLU A 769 0.76 19.93 45.77
CA GLU A 769 0.77 20.88 46.86
C GLU A 769 -0.66 21.36 47.16
N GLY A 770 -1.03 21.42 48.44
CA GLY A 770 -2.36 21.77 48.90
C GLY A 770 -3.38 20.62 48.88
N GLN A 771 -3.06 19.43 48.35
CA GLN A 771 -3.89 18.24 48.47
C GLN A 771 -3.52 17.48 49.74
N THR A 772 -4.53 16.99 50.45
CA THR A 772 -4.31 16.16 51.67
C THR A 772 -4.38 14.68 51.32
N PRO A 773 -3.42 13.83 51.74
CA PRO A 773 -3.47 12.39 51.56
C PRO A 773 -4.61 11.65 52.27
N GLY A 774 -5.31 12.35 53.17
CA GLY A 774 -6.43 11.78 53.92
C GLY A 774 -7.68 11.52 53.03
N ILE A 775 -8.54 10.64 53.55
CA ILE A 775 -9.83 10.36 52.93
C ILE A 775 -10.73 11.58 53.10
N SER A 776 -10.96 12.33 52.03
CA SER A 776 -11.97 13.37 52.00
C SER A 776 -13.31 12.82 51.50
N ILE A 777 -14.35 12.97 52.27
CA ILE A 777 -15.70 12.59 51.89
C ILE A 777 -16.36 13.83 51.29
N ASN A 778 -16.54 13.80 49.97
CA ASN A 778 -17.32 14.85 49.28
C ASN A 778 -18.81 14.48 49.32
N LEU A 779 -19.52 15.03 50.29
CA LEU A 779 -20.95 14.90 50.43
C LEU A 779 -21.66 15.95 49.55
N ASN A 780 -21.47 15.93 48.26
CA ASN A 780 -22.36 16.68 47.38
C ASN A 780 -23.79 16.14 47.55
N LYS A 781 -24.71 16.97 47.95
CA LYS A 781 -26.08 16.64 48.37
C LYS A 781 -26.84 15.78 47.36
N GLY A 782 -26.51 15.88 46.08
CA GLY A 782 -27.11 15.03 45.02
C GLY A 782 -26.47 13.68 44.84
N ALA A 783 -25.17 13.50 45.21
CA ALA A 783 -24.44 12.26 44.95
C ALA A 783 -24.70 11.17 46.01
N ALA A 784 -25.16 11.54 47.22
CA ALA A 784 -25.43 10.61 48.31
C ALA A 784 -26.67 9.76 48.07
N THR A 785 -27.66 10.27 47.35
CA THR A 785 -28.92 9.56 47.00
C THR A 785 -28.85 8.79 45.71
N GLY A 786 -27.82 9.03 44.85
CA GLY A 786 -27.75 8.42 43.55
C GLY A 786 -28.64 9.06 42.49
N GLU A 787 -29.39 10.09 42.84
CA GLU A 787 -30.18 10.88 41.89
C GLU A 787 -29.47 12.19 41.52
N LEU A 788 -29.11 12.37 40.28
CA LEU A 788 -28.62 13.61 39.69
C LEU A 788 -29.69 14.13 38.73
N THR A 789 -30.12 15.36 38.89
CA THR A 789 -31.00 16.02 37.93
C THR A 789 -30.17 16.48 36.74
N ALA A 790 -30.81 16.66 35.59
CA ALA A 790 -30.15 17.15 34.36
C ALA A 790 -29.42 18.49 34.53
N GLN A 791 -29.83 19.30 35.52
CA GLN A 791 -29.18 20.56 35.85
C GLN A 791 -27.84 20.41 36.58
N ASP A 792 -27.65 19.33 37.35
CA ASP A 792 -26.43 19.09 38.12
C ASP A 792 -25.29 18.52 37.26
N THR A 793 -25.57 18.01 36.05
CA THR A 793 -24.59 17.34 35.19
C THR A 793 -23.97 18.24 34.13
N GLY A 794 -24.48 19.46 33.93
CA GLY A 794 -24.07 20.33 32.81
C GLY A 794 -24.41 19.73 31.45
N ALA A 795 -25.23 18.68 31.39
CA ALA A 795 -25.73 18.11 30.16
C ALA A 795 -26.93 18.93 29.68
N GLU A 796 -26.86 19.37 28.42
CA GLU A 796 -28.05 19.94 27.76
C GLU A 796 -29.18 18.90 27.75
N ASN A 797 -30.43 19.36 27.96
CA ASN A 797 -31.64 18.54 27.97
C ASN A 797 -31.64 17.56 26.78
N ILE A 798 -31.61 16.28 27.09
CA ILE A 798 -31.90 15.23 26.08
C ILE A 798 -33.41 15.41 25.77
N PRO A 799 -33.81 15.65 24.51
CA PRO A 799 -35.23 15.63 24.17
C PRO A 799 -35.81 14.29 24.56
N ASP A 800 -36.93 14.28 25.28
CA ASP A 800 -37.73 13.06 25.50
C ASP A 800 -38.15 12.48 24.13
N SER A 801 -37.35 11.61 23.55
CA SER A 801 -37.84 10.71 22.54
C SER A 801 -38.36 9.48 23.27
N GLU A 802 -39.69 9.42 23.39
CA GLU A 802 -40.42 8.18 23.72
C GLU A 802 -40.19 7.17 22.59
N GLU A 803 -39.04 6.55 22.56
CA GLU A 803 -38.84 5.28 21.90
C GLU A 803 -38.21 4.33 22.93
N SER A 804 -39.04 3.44 23.40
CA SER A 804 -38.65 2.30 24.23
C SER A 804 -37.49 1.56 23.48
N MET A 805 -36.27 1.65 24.00
CA MET A 805 -35.21 0.75 23.58
C MET A 805 -35.57 -0.66 24.06
N ASP A 806 -36.30 -1.36 23.23
CA ASP A 806 -36.41 -2.79 23.33
C ASP A 806 -35.04 -3.42 23.06
N SER A 807 -34.60 -4.30 23.93
CA SER A 807 -33.22 -4.78 24.04
C SER A 807 -32.74 -5.68 22.89
N ASN A 808 -33.29 -5.52 21.66
CA ASN A 808 -32.99 -6.43 20.54
C ASN A 808 -32.82 -5.78 19.15
N GLU A 809 -32.72 -4.48 19.02
CA GLU A 809 -32.44 -3.91 17.70
C GLU A 809 -31.08 -3.20 17.68
N GLY A 810 -30.18 -3.75 16.85
CA GLY A 810 -28.87 -3.22 16.56
C GLY A 810 -28.97 -1.85 15.89
N ILE A 811 -28.10 -0.93 16.25
CA ILE A 811 -27.93 0.35 15.59
C ILE A 811 -27.58 0.11 14.12
N VAL A 812 -28.54 0.30 13.24
CA VAL A 812 -28.35 0.33 11.79
C VAL A 812 -27.78 1.72 11.43
N SER A 813 -26.60 1.76 10.90
CA SER A 813 -26.09 2.94 10.20
C SER A 813 -26.99 3.27 9.00
N PRO A 814 -27.23 4.53 8.66
CA PRO A 814 -28.14 4.88 7.58
C PRO A 814 -27.55 4.41 6.24
N SER A 815 -28.19 3.44 5.62
CA SER A 815 -28.02 3.11 4.21
C SER A 815 -28.80 4.11 3.37
N ASN A 816 -28.14 4.71 2.40
CA ASN A 816 -28.74 5.49 1.32
C ASN A 816 -29.77 4.62 0.56
N GLU A 817 -31.04 4.85 0.79
CA GLU A 817 -32.10 4.37 -0.11
C GLU A 817 -32.33 5.40 -1.22
N GLY A 818 -31.86 5.05 -2.41
CA GLY A 818 -32.30 5.67 -3.66
C GLY A 818 -33.61 5.04 -4.11
N SER A 819 -34.61 5.87 -4.27
CA SER A 819 -35.97 5.56 -4.73
C SER A 819 -36.00 4.75 -6.03
N GLU A 820 -36.48 3.51 -5.98
CA GLU A 820 -36.95 2.76 -7.15
C GLU A 820 -38.35 3.24 -7.58
N LYS A 821 -38.44 3.81 -8.78
CA LYS A 821 -39.68 3.87 -9.55
C LYS A 821 -39.73 2.68 -10.50
N LYS A 822 -40.68 1.78 -10.25
CA LYS A 822 -41.15 0.76 -11.20
C LYS A 822 -41.70 1.42 -12.46
N ILE A 823 -41.25 1.06 -13.64
CA ILE A 823 -41.99 1.09 -14.90
C ILE A 823 -41.63 -0.16 -15.71
N GLY A 824 -42.67 -0.79 -16.22
CA GLY A 824 -42.91 -2.06 -16.81
C GLY A 824 -42.03 -2.52 -17.99
N GLU A 825 -42.14 -3.82 -18.16
CA GLU A 825 -41.71 -4.66 -19.27
C GLU A 825 -41.97 -4.09 -20.69
N LYS A 826 -40.95 -4.24 -21.54
CA LYS A 826 -41.19 -4.74 -22.90
C LYS A 826 -39.91 -5.34 -23.50
N THR A 827 -40.11 -6.55 -23.98
CA THR A 827 -39.24 -7.42 -24.78
C THR A 827 -38.65 -6.76 -26.03
N GLY A 828 -37.40 -7.11 -26.37
CA GLY A 828 -36.82 -6.86 -27.68
C GLY A 828 -35.40 -7.38 -27.78
N GLN A 829 -35.20 -8.53 -28.42
CA GLN A 829 -33.94 -9.08 -28.85
C GLN A 829 -33.22 -8.15 -29.86
N SER A 830 -31.95 -7.93 -29.70
CA SER A 830 -31.02 -7.94 -30.83
C SER A 830 -29.57 -8.03 -30.36
N SER A 831 -28.87 -8.96 -30.97
CA SER A 831 -27.45 -9.23 -30.89
C SER A 831 -26.59 -8.05 -31.41
N SER A 832 -25.52 -7.68 -30.72
CA SER A 832 -24.27 -7.27 -31.39
C SER A 832 -23.11 -7.30 -30.40
N SER A 833 -22.05 -7.95 -30.84
CA SER A 833 -20.70 -7.98 -30.31
C SER A 833 -20.13 -6.58 -30.02
N GLY A 834 -19.61 -6.37 -28.83
CA GLY A 834 -18.82 -5.21 -28.45
C GLY A 834 -17.70 -5.63 -27.50
N GLU A 835 -16.48 -5.46 -27.99
CA GLU A 835 -15.22 -5.68 -27.28
C GLU A 835 -15.18 -4.87 -25.99
N GLY A 836 -14.97 -5.57 -24.87
CA GLY A 836 -14.72 -4.98 -23.57
C GLY A 836 -13.34 -4.37 -23.49
N GLU A 837 -13.28 -3.06 -23.34
CA GLU A 837 -12.06 -2.36 -22.91
C GLU A 837 -11.76 -2.73 -21.46
N ASP A 838 -10.69 -3.49 -21.28
CA ASP A 838 -10.08 -3.84 -20.01
C ASP A 838 -9.37 -2.59 -19.48
N ILE A 839 -10.04 -1.84 -18.60
CA ILE A 839 -9.40 -0.79 -17.81
C ILE A 839 -8.67 -1.50 -16.67
N GLY A 840 -7.41 -1.87 -16.93
CA GLY A 840 -6.50 -2.40 -15.94
C GLY A 840 -6.28 -1.42 -14.80
N MET A 841 -6.99 -1.59 -13.71
CA MET A 841 -6.58 -1.03 -12.43
C MET A 841 -5.28 -1.72 -12.00
N GLY A 842 -4.16 -1.02 -12.16
CA GLY A 842 -2.87 -1.43 -11.61
C GLY A 842 -2.93 -1.50 -10.11
N GLY A 843 -3.21 -2.68 -9.57
CA GLY A 843 -3.01 -2.97 -8.16
C GLY A 843 -1.51 -2.94 -7.85
N LEU A 844 -1.16 -2.28 -6.78
CA LEU A 844 0.15 -2.32 -6.15
C LEU A 844 0.47 -3.75 -5.71
N TYR A 845 1.40 -4.40 -6.38
CA TYR A 845 2.14 -5.56 -5.89
C TYR A 845 3.57 -5.54 -6.40
#